data_c1822e24fe90e76e8f2e13fdf503718f
#
_entry.id   c1822e24fe90e76e8f2e13fdf503718f
#
_cell.length_a   1.000
_cell.length_b   1.000
_cell.length_c   1.000
_cell.angle_alpha   90.00
_cell.angle_beta   90.00
_cell.angle_gamma   90.00
#
_symmetry.space_group_name_H-M   'P 1'
#
loop_
_entity.id
_entity.type
_entity.pdbx_description
1 polymer ?
#
loop_
_entity_poly.entity_id
_entity_poly.type
_entity_poly.pdbx_seq_one_letter_code
_entity_poly.pdbx_strand_id
1 'polypeptide(L)'
;MNRHHPPGVFRRTATAVAAGTLALAGAVALPAADAHADTTAKGDVIANLWEWNWDSVASECTQVLGPAGYGAVQVAPPAESLKQSSYYWWDVYQPYSYDLNSRFGTAAKFTSMVSTCHQAGVKVYTDAVINHTAAQTGTGYNGTTITSKYDTPEWARADYHDSSDCPTSDLTIQDYSNLTQVQNCELLGLPDLRTGSDHVRTGIADYLNSQLALGVDGFRVDAAKHIPEADLAAIESKLTNTTSGTAPYVFQEVYPGSTPQPADYYASGDVLDFTYASKLKSAFQGNVSDLASIESSGILPAANSVSFVTNHDTERNGLHLSYKDGDTYKLANLFQLAYKWSTPTVYAGWEWTQSDQAPPNSSGFVTNTDCANGSWYCLDRDTAVVGMVAWHNAADRAAVSNWQTKSSTVIGFGRSGAGFFALNNGSASATYTFTTGMADGTYANVIDGGASKVTVSGGSASITVPAKSAVAFYNASYTCTVGCGDTGGGSSGSTVEATFNEYASTTSGTSVYVVGSIPALGGWDTSKAIPLSSSGYPVWSGEVSVPINTSFTFKYLKKDSSGNVTWESNANRSATTTSSAVSLNNSWNVADTDATDVTFHETATTAWGTNVYVVGSLASLGAWNPSDAIPLSSESYPTWSKLVIVPKSTAFTYKYVKKDGSGNVTWESGTNRSFTTGSSSGYSTNDTWK
;
A
#
# COMPACT_ATOMS: atom_id res chain seq x y z
N MET A 1 24.99 -61.88 -35.26
CA MET A 1 26.30 -62.54 -35.31
C MET A 1 27.40 -61.56 -34.93
N ASN A 2 27.95 -61.79 -33.81
CA ASN A 2 29.39 -61.79 -33.40
C ASN A 2 30.26 -60.61 -33.83
N ARG A 3 30.64 -59.74 -32.85
CA ARG A 3 31.94 -59.72 -32.12
C ARG A 3 33.06 -58.99 -32.89
N HIS A 4 33.92 -58.12 -32.46
CA HIS A 4 34.67 -58.00 -31.21
C HIS A 4 35.35 -56.61 -31.09
N HIS A 5 35.58 -56.17 -29.88
CA HIS A 5 36.60 -55.22 -29.38
C HIS A 5 38.02 -55.79 -29.39
N PRO A 6 39.00 -55.11 -28.81
CA PRO A 6 39.70 -53.81 -28.87
C PRO A 6 41.25 -54.02 -29.06
N PRO A 7 42.24 -53.40 -28.46
CA PRO A 7 42.52 -52.09 -27.86
C PRO A 7 43.88 -51.47 -28.30
N GLY A 8 44.30 -50.34 -27.73
CA GLY A 8 45.71 -49.98 -27.85
C GLY A 8 46.08 -48.55 -27.39
N VAL A 9 46.57 -48.48 -26.21
CA VAL A 9 47.26 -47.46 -25.42
C VAL A 9 48.60 -47.04 -26.01
N PHE A 10 49.04 -45.74 -25.91
CA PHE A 10 50.35 -45.25 -25.38
C PHE A 10 50.50 -43.72 -25.62
N ARG A 11 50.53 -42.92 -24.69
CA ARG A 11 51.50 -42.18 -23.83
C ARG A 11 52.52 -41.24 -24.51
N ARG A 12 52.56 -40.00 -23.93
CA ARG A 12 53.69 -39.05 -23.66
C ARG A 12 54.04 -38.08 -24.79
N THR A 13 54.39 -36.85 -24.58
CA THR A 13 54.73 -35.92 -23.49
C THR A 13 54.95 -34.54 -24.08
N ALA A 14 54.68 -33.52 -23.27
CA ALA A 14 55.47 -32.32 -22.98
C ALA A 14 55.38 -31.05 -23.87
N THR A 15 54.86 -30.04 -23.22
CA THR A 15 55.36 -28.67 -23.01
C THR A 15 55.59 -27.71 -24.18
N ALA A 16 54.82 -26.61 -24.18
CA ALA A 16 55.38 -25.26 -24.22
C ALA A 16 54.30 -24.21 -23.85
N VAL A 17 54.71 -23.29 -23.01
CA VAL A 17 54.00 -22.14 -22.47
C VAL A 17 53.87 -21.06 -23.53
N ALA A 18 52.67 -20.49 -23.70
CA ALA A 18 52.51 -19.16 -24.21
C ALA A 18 51.34 -18.47 -23.48
N ALA A 19 51.67 -17.45 -22.72
CA ALA A 19 50.71 -16.60 -22.02
C ALA A 19 49.94 -15.76 -23.00
N GLY A 20 48.63 -15.95 -23.04
CA GLY A 20 47.67 -15.08 -23.71
C GLY A 20 46.62 -14.69 -22.68
N THR A 21 46.67 -13.45 -22.24
CA THR A 21 45.66 -12.86 -21.38
C THR A 21 44.35 -12.71 -22.14
N LEU A 22 43.42 -13.64 -21.97
CA LEU A 22 42.03 -13.47 -22.33
C LEU A 22 41.32 -12.79 -21.12
N ALA A 23 40.90 -11.54 -21.31
CA ALA A 23 39.95 -10.92 -20.43
C ALA A 23 38.60 -11.65 -20.56
N LEU A 24 38.27 -12.51 -19.61
CA LEU A 24 36.90 -12.96 -19.42
C LEU A 24 36.11 -11.78 -18.84
N ALA A 25 35.28 -11.15 -19.69
CA ALA A 25 34.15 -10.38 -19.22
C ALA A 25 33.18 -11.39 -18.58
N GLY A 26 33.28 -11.57 -17.28
CA GLY A 26 32.29 -12.27 -16.49
C GLY A 26 30.99 -11.45 -16.54
N ALA A 27 30.02 -11.93 -17.30
CA ALA A 27 28.65 -11.51 -17.10
C ALA A 27 28.28 -11.95 -15.65
N VAL A 28 28.24 -10.99 -14.73
CA VAL A 28 27.59 -11.17 -13.46
C VAL A 28 26.10 -11.26 -13.79
N ALA A 29 25.56 -12.48 -13.84
CA ALA A 29 24.13 -12.68 -13.77
C ALA A 29 23.69 -12.08 -12.42
N LEU A 30 23.06 -10.91 -12.47
CA LEU A 30 22.31 -10.41 -11.34
C LEU A 30 21.24 -11.47 -11.04
N PRO A 31 21.05 -11.90 -9.79
CA PRO A 31 19.93 -12.77 -9.45
C PRO A 31 18.66 -12.05 -9.91
N ALA A 32 17.76 -12.78 -10.58
CA ALA A 32 16.40 -12.29 -10.82
C ALA A 32 15.86 -11.82 -9.47
N ALA A 33 15.48 -10.56 -9.38
CA ALA A 33 14.85 -10.04 -8.18
C ALA A 33 13.58 -10.88 -7.96
N ASP A 34 13.46 -11.48 -6.78
CA ASP A 34 12.25 -12.20 -6.40
C ASP A 34 11.07 -11.23 -6.49
N ALA A 35 10.25 -11.38 -7.53
CA ALA A 35 9.05 -10.58 -7.78
C ALA A 35 7.89 -10.98 -6.84
N HIS A 36 8.21 -11.64 -5.71
CA HIS A 36 7.23 -12.00 -4.70
C HIS A 36 6.87 -10.77 -3.85
N ALA A 37 5.59 -10.68 -3.47
CA ALA A 37 5.15 -9.68 -2.51
C ALA A 37 6.09 -9.69 -1.30
N ASP A 38 6.47 -8.52 -0.82
CA ASP A 38 7.18 -8.42 0.45
C ASP A 38 6.26 -8.89 1.57
N THR A 39 6.24 -10.22 1.70
CA THR A 39 5.47 -10.92 2.72
C THR A 39 5.95 -10.59 4.14
N THR A 40 6.89 -9.66 4.32
CA THR A 40 7.34 -9.16 5.62
C THR A 40 6.65 -7.86 6.04
N ALA A 41 6.05 -7.12 5.09
CA ALA A 41 5.41 -5.85 5.37
C ALA A 41 4.02 -6.04 6.00
N LYS A 42 3.70 -5.22 6.99
CA LYS A 42 2.31 -5.05 7.44
C LYS A 42 1.53 -4.39 6.31
N GLY A 43 0.26 -4.81 6.13
CA GLY A 43 -0.59 -4.24 5.09
C GLY A 43 -0.34 -4.86 3.71
N ASP A 44 -0.44 -6.18 3.61
CA ASP A 44 -0.39 -6.92 2.34
C ASP A 44 -1.78 -7.19 1.73
N VAL A 45 -2.87 -6.87 2.43
CA VAL A 45 -4.23 -7.07 1.92
C VAL A 45 -4.49 -6.18 0.71
N ILE A 46 -4.93 -6.78 -0.39
CA ILE A 46 -5.28 -6.08 -1.64
C ILE A 46 -6.79 -5.85 -1.69
N ALA A 47 -7.23 -4.60 -1.86
CA ALA A 47 -8.61 -4.31 -2.24
C ALA A 47 -8.74 -4.38 -3.77
N ASN A 48 -9.52 -5.32 -4.29
CA ASN A 48 -9.82 -5.38 -5.71
C ASN A 48 -11.10 -4.56 -5.99
N LEU A 49 -10.94 -3.30 -6.39
CA LEU A 49 -12.03 -2.38 -6.71
C LEU A 49 -12.37 -2.50 -8.20
N TRP A 50 -13.04 -3.57 -8.55
CA TRP A 50 -13.24 -3.94 -9.94
C TRP A 50 -14.18 -3.00 -10.67
N GLU A 51 -13.69 -2.42 -11.76
CA GLU A 51 -14.34 -1.44 -12.62
C GLU A 51 -14.88 -0.17 -11.91
N TRP A 52 -14.28 0.22 -10.78
CA TRP A 52 -14.52 1.55 -10.23
C TRP A 52 -13.81 2.60 -11.09
N ASN A 53 -14.43 3.76 -11.28
CA ASN A 53 -13.76 4.86 -11.98
C ASN A 53 -12.64 5.49 -11.12
N TRP A 54 -11.71 6.18 -11.76
CA TRP A 54 -10.51 6.69 -11.11
C TRP A 54 -10.78 7.65 -9.96
N ASP A 55 -11.82 8.50 -10.09
CA ASP A 55 -12.21 9.43 -9.02
C ASP A 55 -12.71 8.67 -7.77
N SER A 56 -13.45 7.59 -7.96
CA SER A 56 -13.96 6.75 -6.87
C SER A 56 -12.85 5.96 -6.20
N VAL A 57 -11.92 5.39 -6.96
CA VAL A 57 -10.74 4.69 -6.39
C VAL A 57 -9.89 5.67 -5.57
N ALA A 58 -9.62 6.88 -6.08
CA ALA A 58 -8.87 7.89 -5.34
C ALA A 58 -9.54 8.27 -4.01
N SER A 59 -10.87 8.42 -4.04
CA SER A 59 -11.67 8.68 -2.83
C SER A 59 -11.59 7.52 -1.85
N GLU A 60 -11.71 6.28 -2.33
CA GLU A 60 -11.66 5.07 -1.51
C GLU A 60 -10.29 4.89 -0.85
N CYS A 61 -9.20 5.13 -1.58
CA CYS A 61 -7.85 5.10 -1.01
C CYS A 61 -7.72 6.02 0.20
N THR A 62 -8.29 7.24 0.14
CA THR A 62 -8.15 8.22 1.22
C THR A 62 -9.14 8.02 2.37
N GLN A 63 -10.37 7.60 2.05
CA GLN A 63 -11.44 7.53 3.05
C GLN A 63 -11.51 6.17 3.76
N VAL A 64 -11.10 5.11 3.08
CA VAL A 64 -11.27 3.74 3.57
C VAL A 64 -9.96 2.95 3.58
N LEU A 65 -9.32 2.75 2.43
CA LEU A 65 -8.23 1.78 2.29
C LEU A 65 -7.01 2.15 3.13
N GLY A 66 -6.54 3.39 3.04
CA GLY A 66 -5.42 3.87 3.83
C GLY A 66 -5.70 3.81 5.34
N PRO A 67 -6.80 4.43 5.84
CA PRO A 67 -7.18 4.35 7.25
C PRO A 67 -7.39 2.93 7.78
N ALA A 68 -7.94 2.01 6.97
CA ALA A 68 -8.15 0.61 7.34
C ALA A 68 -6.86 -0.22 7.34
N GLY A 69 -5.80 0.26 6.65
CA GLY A 69 -4.51 -0.42 6.57
C GLY A 69 -4.42 -1.46 5.45
N TYR A 70 -5.18 -1.30 4.37
CA TYR A 70 -4.93 -2.06 3.14
C TYR A 70 -3.55 -1.74 2.59
N GLY A 71 -2.83 -2.75 2.09
CA GLY A 71 -1.50 -2.58 1.51
C GLY A 71 -1.55 -2.09 0.07
N ALA A 72 -2.58 -2.49 -0.68
CA ALA A 72 -2.70 -2.13 -2.08
C ALA A 72 -4.17 -2.08 -2.55
N VAL A 73 -4.38 -1.42 -3.68
CA VAL A 73 -5.59 -1.50 -4.48
C VAL A 73 -5.28 -2.09 -5.84
N GLN A 74 -6.05 -3.10 -6.26
CA GLN A 74 -6.09 -3.58 -7.64
C GLN A 74 -7.20 -2.85 -8.38
N VAL A 75 -6.89 -2.31 -9.56
CA VAL A 75 -7.84 -1.61 -10.42
C VAL A 75 -7.99 -2.32 -11.77
N ALA A 76 -9.13 -2.11 -12.43
CA ALA A 76 -9.43 -2.66 -13.74
C ALA A 76 -8.42 -2.19 -14.82
N PRO A 77 -8.38 -2.85 -16.00
CA PRO A 77 -7.45 -2.51 -17.08
C PRO A 77 -7.54 -1.04 -17.47
N PRO A 78 -6.44 -0.26 -17.38
CA PRO A 78 -6.48 1.18 -17.66
C PRO A 78 -6.46 1.52 -19.15
N ALA A 79 -6.14 0.56 -20.02
CA ALA A 79 -6.04 0.74 -21.47
C ALA A 79 -7.37 1.15 -22.11
N GLU A 80 -7.30 1.90 -23.21
CA GLU A 80 -8.47 2.13 -24.06
C GLU A 80 -9.00 0.80 -24.60
N SER A 81 -10.28 0.56 -24.46
CA SER A 81 -10.93 -0.68 -24.83
C SER A 81 -12.09 -0.45 -25.81
N LEU A 82 -12.62 -1.56 -26.31
CA LEU A 82 -13.84 -1.63 -27.13
C LEU A 82 -14.98 -0.86 -26.45
N LYS A 83 -15.72 -0.05 -27.24
CA LYS A 83 -16.94 0.64 -26.79
C LYS A 83 -18.13 0.14 -27.59
N GLN A 84 -18.86 -0.81 -27.03
CA GLN A 84 -20.09 -1.31 -27.60
C GLN A 84 -21.32 -0.54 -27.11
N SER A 85 -22.44 -0.61 -27.84
CA SER A 85 -23.70 -0.01 -27.43
C SER A 85 -24.33 -0.69 -26.19
N SER A 86 -23.96 -1.93 -25.92
CA SER A 86 -24.42 -2.71 -24.75
C SER A 86 -23.56 -2.45 -23.52
N TYR A 87 -22.36 -1.88 -23.70
CA TYR A 87 -21.42 -1.55 -22.63
C TYR A 87 -21.13 -2.71 -21.66
N TYR A 88 -20.94 -3.93 -22.17
CA TYR A 88 -20.67 -5.10 -21.34
C TYR A 88 -19.45 -4.88 -20.42
N TRP A 89 -19.43 -5.60 -19.27
CA TRP A 89 -18.29 -5.52 -18.35
C TRP A 89 -16.99 -6.00 -19.00
N TRP A 90 -17.05 -7.06 -19.80
CA TRP A 90 -15.89 -7.65 -20.46
C TRP A 90 -15.33 -6.81 -21.63
N ASP A 91 -15.97 -5.70 -22.01
CA ASP A 91 -15.43 -4.78 -23.02
C ASP A 91 -14.02 -4.27 -22.62
N VAL A 92 -13.72 -4.15 -21.32
CA VAL A 92 -12.42 -3.67 -20.82
C VAL A 92 -11.29 -4.67 -21.03
N TYR A 93 -11.62 -5.93 -21.26
CA TYR A 93 -10.67 -6.99 -21.61
C TYR A 93 -10.47 -7.11 -23.14
N GLN A 94 -10.90 -6.13 -23.90
CA GLN A 94 -10.68 -6.02 -25.34
C GLN A 94 -9.97 -4.72 -25.68
N PRO A 95 -8.62 -4.62 -25.45
CA PRO A 95 -7.86 -3.40 -25.69
C PRO A 95 -7.86 -3.01 -27.17
N TYR A 96 -8.11 -1.72 -27.42
CA TYR A 96 -8.04 -1.08 -28.74
C TYR A 96 -6.73 -0.33 -28.94
N SER A 97 -6.19 0.21 -27.87
CA SER A 97 -4.87 0.82 -27.82
C SER A 97 -4.35 0.78 -26.38
N TYR A 98 -3.06 1.05 -26.21
CA TYR A 98 -2.45 1.20 -24.88
C TYR A 98 -2.53 2.63 -24.34
N ASP A 99 -3.40 3.47 -24.92
CA ASP A 99 -3.74 4.78 -24.35
C ASP A 99 -4.51 4.61 -23.04
N LEU A 100 -4.22 5.47 -22.04
CA LEU A 100 -4.81 5.39 -20.69
C LEU A 100 -6.10 6.21 -20.53
N ASN A 101 -6.68 6.72 -21.63
CA ASN A 101 -8.03 7.28 -21.63
C ASN A 101 -9.04 6.15 -21.87
N SER A 102 -9.75 5.75 -20.84
CA SER A 102 -10.61 4.56 -20.85
C SER A 102 -12.02 4.87 -20.35
N ARG A 103 -12.87 3.84 -20.23
CA ARG A 103 -14.21 4.00 -19.66
C ARG A 103 -14.23 4.45 -18.19
N PHE A 104 -13.09 4.39 -17.51
CA PHE A 104 -12.94 4.75 -16.08
C PHE A 104 -12.49 6.21 -15.89
N GLY A 105 -12.04 6.87 -16.93
CA GLY A 105 -11.59 8.26 -16.89
C GLY A 105 -10.42 8.53 -17.82
N THR A 106 -9.94 9.78 -17.77
CA THR A 106 -8.79 10.21 -18.56
C THR A 106 -7.46 9.75 -17.93
N ALA A 107 -6.38 9.71 -18.74
CA ALA A 107 -5.02 9.48 -18.27
C ALA A 107 -4.61 10.43 -17.11
N ALA A 108 -5.06 11.69 -17.15
CA ALA A 108 -4.81 12.64 -16.07
C ALA A 108 -5.51 12.23 -14.76
N LYS A 109 -6.73 11.70 -14.83
CA LYS A 109 -7.45 11.18 -13.66
C LYS A 109 -6.80 9.90 -13.14
N PHE A 110 -6.33 9.01 -14.02
CA PHE A 110 -5.56 7.83 -13.64
C PHE A 110 -4.30 8.22 -12.87
N THR A 111 -3.48 9.14 -13.40
CA THR A 111 -2.29 9.65 -12.72
C THR A 111 -2.62 10.27 -11.34
N SER A 112 -3.70 11.05 -11.27
CA SER A 112 -4.16 11.64 -10.01
C SER A 112 -4.60 10.57 -9.01
N MET A 113 -5.28 9.52 -9.44
CA MET A 113 -5.71 8.39 -8.61
C MET A 113 -4.48 7.67 -8.02
N VAL A 114 -3.49 7.31 -8.83
CA VAL A 114 -2.25 6.67 -8.37
C VAL A 114 -1.56 7.53 -7.29
N SER A 115 -1.36 8.82 -7.58
CA SER A 115 -0.75 9.75 -6.61
C SER A 115 -1.56 9.86 -5.31
N THR A 116 -2.89 9.87 -5.39
CA THR A 116 -3.77 9.97 -4.22
C THR A 116 -3.71 8.70 -3.37
N CYS A 117 -3.71 7.51 -3.99
CA CYS A 117 -3.56 6.25 -3.27
C CYS A 117 -2.20 6.16 -2.56
N HIS A 118 -1.11 6.58 -3.21
CA HIS A 118 0.21 6.65 -2.59
C HIS A 118 0.24 7.60 -1.38
N GLN A 119 -0.41 8.76 -1.47
CA GLN A 119 -0.52 9.68 -0.34
C GLN A 119 -1.28 9.06 0.84
N ALA A 120 -2.20 8.13 0.59
CA ALA A 120 -2.90 7.36 1.60
C ALA A 120 -2.11 6.13 2.09
N GLY A 121 -0.90 5.88 1.57
CA GLY A 121 -0.07 4.72 1.91
C GLY A 121 -0.52 3.42 1.23
N VAL A 122 -1.31 3.50 0.16
CA VAL A 122 -1.86 2.36 -0.58
C VAL A 122 -1.15 2.24 -1.93
N LYS A 123 -0.55 1.08 -2.20
CA LYS A 123 0.04 0.75 -3.51
C LYS A 123 -1.05 0.57 -4.56
N VAL A 124 -0.70 0.74 -5.84
CA VAL A 124 -1.65 0.57 -6.95
C VAL A 124 -1.16 -0.53 -7.88
N TYR A 125 -1.99 -1.55 -8.07
CA TYR A 125 -1.78 -2.62 -9.04
C TYR A 125 -2.82 -2.53 -10.15
N THR A 126 -2.38 -2.57 -11.40
CA THR A 126 -3.29 -2.52 -12.56
C THR A 126 -3.47 -3.89 -13.18
N ASP A 127 -4.62 -4.09 -13.80
CA ASP A 127 -4.90 -5.28 -14.58
C ASP A 127 -4.29 -5.14 -15.98
N ALA A 128 -3.33 -6.02 -16.31
CA ALA A 128 -2.53 -5.97 -17.53
C ALA A 128 -3.06 -6.96 -18.55
N VAL A 129 -3.89 -6.48 -19.49
CA VAL A 129 -4.37 -7.27 -20.64
C VAL A 129 -3.34 -7.17 -21.75
N ILE A 130 -2.46 -8.17 -21.82
CA ILE A 130 -1.28 -8.18 -22.70
C ILE A 130 -1.15 -9.45 -23.57
N ASN A 131 -2.06 -10.42 -23.40
CA ASN A 131 -2.10 -11.61 -24.23
C ASN A 131 -2.72 -11.34 -25.60
N HIS A 132 -3.71 -10.47 -25.68
CA HIS A 132 -4.59 -10.32 -26.84
C HIS A 132 -5.09 -8.89 -27.00
N THR A 133 -5.78 -8.66 -28.13
CA THR A 133 -6.48 -7.41 -28.43
C THR A 133 -7.96 -7.66 -28.74
N ALA A 134 -8.72 -6.61 -29.05
CA ALA A 134 -10.14 -6.71 -29.32
C ALA A 134 -10.47 -7.57 -30.55
N ALA A 135 -11.45 -8.45 -30.43
CA ALA A 135 -11.96 -9.24 -31.55
C ALA A 135 -12.84 -8.44 -32.53
N GLN A 136 -13.45 -7.37 -32.07
CA GLN A 136 -14.43 -6.62 -32.82
C GLN A 136 -13.87 -5.30 -33.34
N THR A 137 -14.29 -4.92 -34.56
CA THR A 137 -14.01 -3.60 -35.13
C THR A 137 -14.98 -2.56 -34.59
N GLY A 138 -14.57 -1.29 -34.57
CA GLY A 138 -15.41 -0.20 -34.05
C GLY A 138 -14.58 0.96 -33.55
N THR A 139 -15.15 1.73 -32.60
CA THR A 139 -14.47 2.88 -31.99
C THR A 139 -14.35 2.67 -30.49
N GLY A 140 -13.16 2.87 -29.93
CA GLY A 140 -12.85 2.76 -28.51
C GLY A 140 -13.29 3.99 -27.69
N TYR A 141 -13.01 3.94 -26.40
CA TYR A 141 -13.42 5.00 -25.45
C TYR A 141 -12.65 6.32 -25.64
N ASN A 142 -11.44 6.29 -26.21
CA ASN A 142 -10.65 7.50 -26.56
C ASN A 142 -10.85 7.95 -28.03
N GLY A 143 -11.65 7.21 -28.81
CA GLY A 143 -11.93 7.51 -30.20
C GLY A 143 -11.05 6.78 -31.20
N THR A 144 -10.15 5.91 -30.76
CA THR A 144 -9.40 5.01 -31.65
C THR A 144 -10.36 4.15 -32.45
N THR A 145 -10.20 4.12 -33.78
CA THR A 145 -11.06 3.33 -34.65
C THR A 145 -10.27 2.16 -35.23
N ILE A 146 -10.75 0.94 -34.97
CA ILE A 146 -10.23 -0.31 -35.53
C ILE A 146 -11.15 -0.78 -36.65
N THR A 147 -10.59 -0.97 -37.82
CA THR A 147 -11.32 -1.41 -39.04
C THR A 147 -10.99 -2.84 -39.46
N SER A 148 -9.98 -3.45 -38.83
CA SER A 148 -9.57 -4.84 -39.05
C SER A 148 -9.21 -5.49 -37.70
N LYS A 149 -9.58 -6.74 -37.50
CA LYS A 149 -9.33 -7.53 -36.29
C LYS A 149 -7.86 -7.58 -35.87
N TYR A 150 -6.92 -7.50 -36.83
CA TYR A 150 -5.48 -7.64 -36.56
C TYR A 150 -4.70 -6.36 -36.89
N ASP A 151 -5.30 -5.22 -36.68
CA ASP A 151 -4.68 -3.93 -37.02
C ASP A 151 -5.11 -2.89 -35.97
N THR A 152 -4.24 -2.67 -34.99
CA THR A 152 -4.41 -1.70 -33.91
C THR A 152 -3.33 -0.63 -34.01
N PRO A 153 -3.36 0.46 -33.25
CA PRO A 153 -2.29 1.46 -33.28
C PRO A 153 -0.89 0.90 -32.98
N GLU A 154 -0.81 -0.11 -32.13
CA GLU A 154 0.45 -0.73 -31.71
C GLU A 154 0.84 -1.95 -32.56
N TRP A 155 -0.14 -2.68 -33.10
CA TRP A 155 0.07 -4.02 -33.66
C TRP A 155 -0.46 -4.17 -35.06
N ALA A 156 0.35 -4.71 -35.96
CA ALA A 156 -0.03 -5.12 -37.30
C ALA A 156 -0.22 -6.65 -37.40
N ARG A 157 -0.79 -7.17 -38.49
CA ARG A 157 -1.08 -8.61 -38.65
C ARG A 157 0.12 -9.54 -38.37
N ALA A 158 1.34 -9.08 -38.58
CA ALA A 158 2.55 -9.88 -38.34
C ALA A 158 2.85 -10.08 -36.82
N ASP A 159 2.26 -9.25 -35.96
CA ASP A 159 2.45 -9.29 -34.53
C ASP A 159 1.49 -10.25 -33.82
N TYR A 160 0.60 -10.88 -34.55
CA TYR A 160 -0.33 -11.88 -34.06
C TYR A 160 0.02 -13.29 -34.56
N HIS A 161 -0.31 -14.30 -33.78
CA HIS A 161 -0.24 -15.67 -34.19
C HIS A 161 -1.14 -15.95 -35.43
N ASP A 162 -0.79 -16.93 -36.23
CA ASP A 162 -1.51 -17.31 -37.44
C ASP A 162 -1.57 -18.85 -37.61
N SER A 163 -1.99 -19.33 -38.77
CA SER A 163 -2.13 -20.75 -39.03
C SER A 163 -0.79 -21.52 -39.07
N SER A 164 0.35 -20.84 -38.99
CA SER A 164 1.66 -21.50 -38.81
C SER A 164 1.96 -21.81 -37.35
N ASP A 165 1.32 -21.11 -36.43
CA ASP A 165 1.51 -21.23 -34.98
C ASP A 165 0.36 -22.01 -34.32
N CYS A 166 -0.88 -21.69 -34.70
CA CYS A 166 -2.10 -22.32 -34.21
C CYS A 166 -2.56 -23.45 -35.17
N PRO A 167 -2.70 -24.70 -34.67
CA PRO A 167 -3.05 -25.84 -35.49
C PRO A 167 -4.54 -25.94 -35.86
N THR A 168 -5.41 -25.06 -35.31
CA THR A 168 -6.84 -25.09 -35.57
C THR A 168 -7.21 -24.23 -36.78
N SER A 169 -8.21 -24.64 -37.55
CA SER A 169 -8.56 -23.98 -38.82
C SER A 169 -9.19 -22.58 -38.65
N ASP A 170 -9.76 -22.31 -37.50
CA ASP A 170 -10.42 -21.04 -37.15
C ASP A 170 -9.57 -20.17 -36.20
N LEU A 171 -8.34 -20.60 -35.93
CA LEU A 171 -7.38 -19.98 -35.00
C LEU A 171 -7.82 -19.96 -33.55
N THR A 172 -8.94 -20.56 -33.16
CA THR A 172 -9.43 -20.55 -31.77
C THR A 172 -8.94 -21.79 -30.98
N ILE A 173 -8.86 -21.65 -29.64
CA ILE A 173 -8.57 -22.78 -28.76
C ILE A 173 -9.75 -23.74 -28.77
N GLN A 174 -9.55 -24.98 -29.22
CA GLN A 174 -10.54 -26.05 -29.24
C GLN A 174 -10.24 -27.16 -28.22
N ASP A 175 -8.99 -27.25 -27.76
CA ASP A 175 -8.55 -28.23 -26.76
C ASP A 175 -7.61 -27.57 -25.73
N TYR A 176 -8.15 -27.30 -24.54
CA TYR A 176 -7.40 -26.73 -23.44
C TYR A 176 -6.39 -27.69 -22.77
N SER A 177 -6.34 -28.96 -23.20
CA SER A 177 -5.27 -29.89 -22.82
C SER A 177 -4.06 -29.85 -23.77
N ASN A 178 -4.17 -29.15 -24.88
CA ASN A 178 -3.11 -28.98 -25.89
C ASN A 178 -2.37 -27.67 -25.66
N LEU A 179 -1.12 -27.74 -25.16
CA LEU A 179 -0.30 -26.58 -24.83
C LEU A 179 -0.13 -25.61 -26.02
N THR A 180 0.08 -26.14 -27.23
CA THR A 180 0.25 -25.29 -28.43
C THR A 180 -1.02 -24.49 -28.70
N GLN A 181 -2.21 -25.08 -28.55
CA GLN A 181 -3.44 -24.33 -28.73
C GLN A 181 -3.63 -23.29 -27.62
N VAL A 182 -3.34 -23.64 -26.36
CA VAL A 182 -3.53 -22.74 -25.22
C VAL A 182 -2.63 -21.49 -25.34
N GLN A 183 -1.43 -21.63 -25.88
CA GLN A 183 -0.43 -20.55 -25.93
C GLN A 183 -0.25 -19.87 -27.29
N ASN A 184 -0.89 -20.38 -28.35
CA ASN A 184 -0.71 -19.80 -29.69
C ASN A 184 -2.03 -19.69 -30.50
N CYS A 185 -3.17 -20.01 -29.90
CA CYS A 185 -4.46 -19.84 -30.53
C CYS A 185 -5.29 -18.80 -29.77
N GLU A 186 -6.23 -18.21 -30.45
CA GLU A 186 -7.11 -17.17 -29.94
C GLU A 186 -8.01 -17.68 -28.80
N LEU A 187 -7.85 -17.11 -27.62
CA LEU A 187 -8.77 -17.29 -26.51
C LEU A 187 -10.11 -16.65 -26.87
N LEU A 188 -11.18 -17.43 -26.94
CA LEU A 188 -12.53 -16.94 -27.28
C LEU A 188 -12.60 -16.13 -28.59
N GLY A 189 -11.66 -16.32 -29.50
CA GLY A 189 -11.58 -15.60 -30.76
C GLY A 189 -10.96 -14.20 -30.64
N LEU A 190 -10.30 -13.87 -29.54
CA LEU A 190 -9.52 -12.65 -29.34
C LEU A 190 -8.16 -12.77 -30.05
N PRO A 191 -7.75 -11.80 -30.88
CA PRO A 191 -6.47 -11.84 -31.58
C PRO A 191 -5.29 -12.04 -30.63
N ASP A 192 -4.59 -13.15 -30.77
CA ASP A 192 -3.52 -13.60 -29.89
C ASP A 192 -2.17 -13.00 -30.31
N LEU A 193 -1.52 -12.26 -29.41
CA LEU A 193 -0.26 -11.57 -29.67
C LEU A 193 0.90 -12.57 -29.70
N ARG A 194 1.77 -12.44 -30.72
CA ARG A 194 2.98 -13.25 -30.89
C ARG A 194 4.05 -12.82 -29.88
N THR A 195 3.86 -13.16 -28.61
CA THR A 195 4.75 -12.77 -27.51
C THR A 195 6.17 -13.35 -27.63
N GLY A 196 6.39 -14.35 -28.49
CA GLY A 196 7.71 -14.81 -28.89
C GLY A 196 8.55 -13.79 -29.67
N SER A 197 7.92 -12.74 -30.23
CA SER A 197 8.58 -11.66 -30.96
C SER A 197 9.18 -10.61 -30.01
N ASP A 198 10.42 -10.20 -30.27
CA ASP A 198 11.04 -9.11 -29.47
C ASP A 198 10.32 -7.76 -29.69
N HIS A 199 9.75 -7.55 -30.87
CA HIS A 199 8.91 -6.37 -31.15
C HIS A 199 7.68 -6.33 -30.23
N VAL A 200 6.95 -7.42 -30.13
CA VAL A 200 5.75 -7.53 -29.27
C VAL A 200 6.13 -7.42 -27.79
N ARG A 201 7.16 -8.14 -27.35
CA ARG A 201 7.66 -8.04 -25.95
C ARG A 201 8.07 -6.62 -25.58
N THR A 202 8.71 -5.90 -26.50
CA THR A 202 9.14 -4.52 -26.25
C THR A 202 7.94 -3.58 -26.18
N GLY A 203 6.98 -3.68 -27.10
CA GLY A 203 5.78 -2.83 -27.06
C GLY A 203 4.92 -3.08 -25.82
N ILE A 204 4.78 -4.34 -25.37
CA ILE A 204 4.12 -4.65 -24.10
C ILE A 204 4.90 -4.05 -22.91
N ALA A 205 6.23 -4.23 -22.88
CA ALA A 205 7.04 -3.67 -21.80
C ALA A 205 7.00 -2.13 -21.78
N ASP A 206 6.98 -1.46 -22.93
CA ASP A 206 6.84 -0.01 -23.02
C ASP A 206 5.50 0.47 -22.45
N TYR A 207 4.40 -0.24 -22.72
CA TYR A 207 3.09 0.02 -22.12
C TYR A 207 3.13 -0.11 -20.61
N LEU A 208 3.67 -1.20 -20.07
CA LEU A 208 3.76 -1.43 -18.63
C LEU A 208 4.71 -0.41 -17.96
N ASN A 209 5.85 -0.11 -18.58
CA ASN A 209 6.79 0.90 -18.11
C ASN A 209 6.19 2.31 -18.08
N SER A 210 5.29 2.64 -19.03
CA SER A 210 4.56 3.91 -19.00
C SER A 210 3.71 4.07 -17.74
N GLN A 211 3.11 2.98 -17.25
CA GLN A 211 2.35 2.97 -16.01
C GLN A 211 3.25 3.02 -14.77
N LEU A 212 4.39 2.29 -14.78
CA LEU A 212 5.39 2.37 -13.69
C LEU A 212 5.93 3.79 -13.54
N ALA A 213 6.15 4.50 -14.66
CA ALA A 213 6.57 5.90 -14.64
C ALA A 213 5.53 6.85 -14.02
N LEU A 214 4.24 6.49 -14.06
CA LEU A 214 3.14 7.22 -13.41
C LEU A 214 2.97 6.84 -11.93
N GLY A 215 3.73 5.84 -11.46
CA GLY A 215 3.71 5.40 -10.05
C GLY A 215 2.98 4.08 -9.79
N VAL A 216 2.52 3.36 -10.80
CA VAL A 216 1.97 2.00 -10.60
C VAL A 216 3.03 1.11 -9.95
N ASP A 217 2.64 0.29 -8.96
CA ASP A 217 3.53 -0.53 -8.15
C ASP A 217 3.59 -2.00 -8.60
N GLY A 218 2.70 -2.40 -9.50
CA GLY A 218 2.66 -3.78 -9.98
C GLY A 218 1.47 -4.10 -10.86
N PHE A 219 1.36 -5.36 -11.26
CA PHE A 219 0.42 -5.82 -12.24
C PHE A 219 -0.25 -7.14 -11.86
N ARG A 220 -1.56 -7.22 -12.06
CA ARG A 220 -2.23 -8.49 -12.27
C ARG A 220 -2.16 -8.79 -13.76
N VAL A 221 -1.55 -9.91 -14.17
CA VAL A 221 -1.47 -10.28 -15.58
C VAL A 221 -2.71 -11.12 -15.95
N ASP A 222 -3.55 -10.52 -16.78
CA ASP A 222 -4.73 -11.17 -17.34
C ASP A 222 -4.34 -12.30 -18.30
N ALA A 223 -5.10 -13.39 -18.28
CA ALA A 223 -4.93 -14.52 -19.20
C ALA A 223 -3.47 -15.02 -19.31
N ALA A 224 -2.67 -14.90 -18.24
CA ALA A 224 -1.25 -15.26 -18.23
C ALA A 224 -1.01 -16.71 -18.68
N LYS A 225 -1.95 -17.62 -18.41
CA LYS A 225 -1.94 -18.99 -18.88
C LYS A 225 -1.74 -19.12 -20.39
N HIS A 226 -2.13 -18.13 -21.16
CA HIS A 226 -2.07 -18.12 -22.63
C HIS A 226 -0.79 -17.51 -23.18
N ILE A 227 0.07 -16.96 -22.32
CA ILE A 227 1.40 -16.45 -22.67
C ILE A 227 2.43 -17.50 -22.28
N PRO A 228 3.32 -17.95 -23.19
CA PRO A 228 4.43 -18.83 -22.80
C PRO A 228 5.25 -18.23 -21.65
N GLU A 229 5.60 -19.04 -20.66
CA GLU A 229 6.29 -18.62 -19.43
C GLU A 229 7.60 -17.88 -19.75
N ALA A 230 8.35 -18.37 -20.75
CA ALA A 230 9.59 -17.75 -21.19
C ALA A 230 9.37 -16.37 -21.83
N ASP A 231 8.21 -16.17 -22.48
CA ASP A 231 7.87 -14.89 -23.12
C ASP A 231 7.46 -13.87 -22.05
N LEU A 232 6.67 -14.30 -21.06
CA LEU A 232 6.31 -13.46 -19.93
C LEU A 232 7.55 -13.03 -19.15
N ALA A 233 8.44 -13.95 -18.81
CA ALA A 233 9.72 -13.64 -18.17
C ALA A 233 10.59 -12.66 -19.02
N ALA A 234 10.57 -12.81 -20.34
CA ALA A 234 11.29 -11.90 -21.24
C ALA A 234 10.66 -10.50 -21.28
N ILE A 235 9.33 -10.37 -21.19
CA ILE A 235 8.63 -9.08 -21.03
C ILE A 235 9.02 -8.45 -19.68
N GLU A 236 8.92 -9.19 -18.58
CA GLU A 236 9.25 -8.72 -17.22
C GLU A 236 10.70 -8.26 -17.11
N SER A 237 11.64 -8.94 -17.78
CA SER A 237 13.05 -8.53 -17.80
C SER A 237 13.32 -7.16 -18.42
N LYS A 238 12.35 -6.60 -19.16
CA LYS A 238 12.39 -5.25 -19.76
C LYS A 238 11.71 -4.19 -18.88
N LEU A 239 11.09 -4.58 -17.77
CA LEU A 239 10.41 -3.64 -16.87
C LEU A 239 11.41 -2.82 -16.07
N THR A 240 11.09 -1.56 -15.88
CA THR A 240 11.82 -0.67 -14.99
C THR A 240 11.36 -0.87 -13.55
N ASN A 241 12.18 -0.43 -12.59
CA ASN A 241 11.73 -0.36 -11.21
C ASN A 241 10.57 0.64 -11.07
N THR A 242 9.75 0.42 -10.04
CA THR A 242 8.73 1.37 -9.58
C THR A 242 9.37 2.69 -9.14
N THR A 243 8.56 3.72 -8.93
CA THR A 243 9.03 5.01 -8.41
C THR A 243 9.64 4.93 -7.01
N SER A 244 9.36 3.85 -6.25
CA SER A 244 10.01 3.55 -4.97
C SER A 244 11.37 2.87 -5.10
N GLY A 245 11.79 2.50 -6.32
CA GLY A 245 13.06 1.86 -6.62
C GLY A 245 13.06 0.34 -6.48
N THR A 246 11.93 -0.30 -6.23
CA THR A 246 11.77 -1.75 -6.16
C THR A 246 11.29 -2.32 -7.49
N ALA A 247 11.48 -3.62 -7.74
CA ALA A 247 10.83 -4.29 -8.85
C ALA A 247 9.30 -4.21 -8.70
N PRO A 248 8.52 -4.11 -9.81
CA PRO A 248 7.06 -4.15 -9.74
C PRO A 248 6.59 -5.52 -9.21
N TYR A 249 5.54 -5.49 -8.40
CA TYR A 249 4.91 -6.73 -7.96
C TYR A 249 4.05 -7.32 -9.06
N VAL A 250 4.23 -8.61 -9.36
CA VAL A 250 3.47 -9.31 -10.41
C VAL A 250 2.71 -10.48 -9.79
N PHE A 251 1.43 -10.58 -10.13
CA PHE A 251 0.63 -11.76 -9.87
C PHE A 251 -0.26 -12.08 -11.07
N GLN A 252 -0.51 -13.37 -11.29
CA GLN A 252 -0.90 -13.87 -12.58
C GLN A 252 -2.18 -14.67 -12.53
N GLU A 253 -3.00 -14.54 -13.57
CA GLU A 253 -4.15 -15.42 -13.77
C GLU A 253 -3.74 -16.67 -14.54
N VAL A 254 -3.58 -17.76 -13.82
CA VAL A 254 -3.33 -19.09 -14.39
C VAL A 254 -4.37 -20.07 -13.86
N TYR A 255 -5.44 -20.30 -14.65
CA TYR A 255 -6.53 -21.17 -14.26
C TYR A 255 -6.05 -22.64 -14.18
N PRO A 256 -6.29 -23.35 -13.05
CA PRO A 256 -5.80 -24.72 -12.85
C PRO A 256 -6.56 -25.75 -13.69
N GLY A 257 -6.06 -27.00 -13.72
CA GLY A 257 -6.76 -28.19 -14.23
C GLY A 257 -6.40 -28.61 -15.65
N SER A 258 -5.61 -27.82 -16.38
CA SER A 258 -5.07 -28.18 -17.71
C SER A 258 -3.69 -27.57 -17.90
N THR A 259 -2.95 -27.94 -18.96
CA THR A 259 -1.64 -27.38 -19.27
C THR A 259 -1.75 -25.98 -19.85
N PRO A 260 -0.80 -25.03 -19.51
CA PRO A 260 0.20 -25.15 -18.44
C PRO A 260 -0.42 -25.06 -17.04
N GLN A 261 0.34 -25.40 -16.02
CA GLN A 261 -0.11 -25.39 -14.62
C GLN A 261 0.32 -24.08 -13.93
N PRO A 262 -0.37 -23.68 -12.83
CA PRO A 262 0.05 -22.55 -12.01
C PRO A 262 1.52 -22.56 -11.61
N ALA A 263 2.08 -23.73 -11.31
CA ALA A 263 3.46 -23.88 -10.89
C ALA A 263 4.49 -23.53 -11.98
N ASP A 264 4.11 -23.56 -13.24
CA ASP A 264 5.00 -23.24 -14.35
C ASP A 264 5.32 -21.72 -14.37
N TYR A 265 4.48 -20.90 -13.75
CA TYR A 265 4.57 -19.44 -13.74
C TYR A 265 5.19 -18.82 -12.46
N TYR A 266 5.60 -19.64 -11.47
CA TYR A 266 6.16 -19.12 -10.21
C TYR A 266 7.46 -18.32 -10.37
N ALA A 267 8.16 -18.49 -11.47
CA ALA A 267 9.36 -17.71 -11.76
C ALA A 267 9.06 -16.25 -12.15
N SER A 268 7.84 -15.98 -12.62
CA SER A 268 7.37 -14.67 -13.06
C SER A 268 6.55 -13.94 -11.98
N GLY A 269 6.24 -14.55 -10.86
CA GLY A 269 5.50 -13.90 -9.78
C GLY A 269 4.52 -14.84 -9.10
N ASP A 270 3.67 -14.27 -8.25
CA ASP A 270 2.61 -15.01 -7.57
C ASP A 270 1.48 -15.37 -8.54
N VAL A 271 0.66 -16.36 -8.15
CA VAL A 271 -0.46 -16.83 -8.97
C VAL A 271 -1.75 -16.79 -8.16
N LEU A 272 -2.84 -16.36 -8.79
CA LEU A 272 -4.18 -16.37 -8.19
C LEU A 272 -4.63 -17.81 -7.86
N ASP A 273 -4.95 -18.06 -6.59
CA ASP A 273 -5.31 -19.42 -6.13
C ASP A 273 -6.82 -19.71 -6.27
N PHE A 274 -7.22 -20.11 -7.47
CA PHE A 274 -8.58 -20.57 -7.76
C PHE A 274 -8.99 -21.80 -6.95
N THR A 275 -8.02 -22.65 -6.61
CA THR A 275 -8.28 -23.85 -5.80
C THR A 275 -8.66 -23.46 -4.38
N TYR A 276 -7.97 -22.47 -3.78
CA TYR A 276 -8.31 -21.93 -2.48
C TYR A 276 -9.75 -21.41 -2.45
N ALA A 277 -10.14 -20.58 -3.40
CA ALA A 277 -11.51 -20.06 -3.50
C ALA A 277 -12.56 -21.18 -3.62
N SER A 278 -12.27 -22.23 -4.42
CA SER A 278 -13.13 -23.41 -4.56
C SER A 278 -13.25 -24.19 -3.25
N LYS A 279 -12.16 -24.33 -2.48
CA LYS A 279 -12.17 -24.99 -1.17
C LYS A 279 -12.96 -24.19 -0.14
N LEU A 280 -12.83 -22.86 -0.14
CA LEU A 280 -13.66 -21.99 0.70
C LEU A 280 -15.14 -22.19 0.38
N LYS A 281 -15.55 -22.13 -0.90
CA LYS A 281 -16.94 -22.36 -1.28
C LYS A 281 -17.45 -23.71 -0.77
N SER A 282 -16.69 -24.79 -1.00
CA SER A 282 -17.08 -26.13 -0.57
C SER A 282 -17.28 -26.20 0.95
N ALA A 283 -16.37 -25.62 1.73
CA ALA A 283 -16.46 -25.61 3.19
C ALA A 283 -17.62 -24.75 3.72
N PHE A 284 -17.83 -23.56 3.15
CA PHE A 284 -18.87 -22.64 3.60
C PHE A 284 -20.29 -23.04 3.13
N GLN A 285 -20.43 -23.79 2.05
CA GLN A 285 -21.69 -24.42 1.65
C GLN A 285 -21.89 -25.81 2.27
N GLY A 286 -20.84 -26.40 2.86
CA GLY A 286 -20.81 -27.68 3.57
C GLY A 286 -20.45 -27.53 5.04
N ASN A 287 -19.29 -28.06 5.41
CA ASN A 287 -18.79 -28.07 6.78
C ASN A 287 -17.54 -27.17 6.92
N VAL A 288 -17.63 -26.11 7.68
CA VAL A 288 -16.43 -25.26 7.95
C VAL A 288 -15.37 -25.97 8.78
N SER A 289 -15.71 -27.10 9.41
CA SER A 289 -14.73 -27.99 10.04
C SER A 289 -13.64 -28.49 9.07
N ASP A 290 -13.95 -28.61 7.78
CA ASP A 290 -13.04 -29.12 6.75
C ASP A 290 -11.89 -28.13 6.47
N LEU A 291 -12.04 -26.87 6.87
CA LEU A 291 -11.00 -25.85 6.81
C LEU A 291 -9.77 -26.20 7.68
N ALA A 292 -9.91 -27.10 8.66
CA ALA A 292 -8.78 -27.58 9.46
C ALA A 292 -7.66 -28.22 8.62
N SER A 293 -7.98 -28.72 7.43
CA SER A 293 -7.05 -29.37 6.51
C SER A 293 -6.87 -28.62 5.19
N ILE A 294 -7.19 -27.33 5.15
CA ILE A 294 -7.17 -26.54 3.91
C ILE A 294 -5.78 -26.53 3.25
N GLU A 295 -4.70 -26.46 4.02
CA GLU A 295 -3.33 -26.46 3.51
C GLU A 295 -2.94 -27.75 2.77
N SER A 296 -3.56 -28.88 3.12
CA SER A 296 -3.36 -30.17 2.47
C SER A 296 -4.37 -30.48 1.36
N SER A 297 -5.21 -29.52 0.97
CA SER A 297 -6.30 -29.73 0.04
C SER A 297 -5.96 -29.49 -1.45
N GLY A 298 -4.67 -29.28 -1.76
CA GLY A 298 -4.16 -29.04 -3.11
C GLY A 298 -4.21 -27.56 -3.53
N ILE A 299 -4.30 -26.64 -2.58
CA ILE A 299 -4.13 -25.19 -2.81
C ILE A 299 -2.67 -24.88 -3.14
N LEU A 300 -2.42 -23.72 -3.77
CA LEU A 300 -1.07 -23.31 -4.15
C LEU A 300 -0.19 -23.04 -2.92
N PRO A 301 1.15 -23.17 -3.02
CA PRO A 301 2.05 -22.80 -1.92
C PRO A 301 1.85 -21.33 -1.52
N ALA A 302 1.82 -21.06 -0.24
CA ALA A 302 1.59 -19.72 0.29
C ALA A 302 2.56 -18.65 -0.23
N ALA A 303 3.81 -19.05 -0.48
CA ALA A 303 4.87 -18.15 -0.96
C ALA A 303 4.75 -17.79 -2.45
N ASN A 304 3.83 -18.41 -3.18
CA ASN A 304 3.66 -18.24 -4.61
C ASN A 304 2.20 -17.95 -5.00
N SER A 305 1.39 -17.51 -4.05
CA SER A 305 -0.04 -17.38 -4.31
C SER A 305 -0.65 -16.10 -3.76
N VAL A 306 -1.67 -15.63 -4.47
CA VAL A 306 -2.61 -14.60 -4.02
C VAL A 306 -3.95 -15.28 -3.80
N SER A 307 -4.43 -15.26 -2.56
CA SER A 307 -5.71 -15.86 -2.19
C SER A 307 -6.87 -14.90 -2.42
N PHE A 308 -8.03 -15.48 -2.76
CA PHE A 308 -9.26 -14.72 -2.94
C PHE A 308 -10.48 -15.63 -2.65
N VAL A 309 -11.63 -15.03 -2.40
CA VAL A 309 -12.91 -15.74 -2.24
C VAL A 309 -13.68 -15.77 -3.56
N THR A 310 -13.59 -14.69 -4.33
CA THR A 310 -14.17 -14.57 -5.67
C THR A 310 -13.42 -13.52 -6.49
N ASN A 311 -13.64 -13.55 -7.80
CA ASN A 311 -13.27 -12.49 -8.72
C ASN A 311 -14.43 -12.20 -9.70
N HIS A 312 -14.21 -11.27 -10.62
CA HIS A 312 -15.23 -10.81 -11.58
C HIS A 312 -15.77 -11.92 -12.51
N ASP A 313 -14.96 -12.93 -12.85
CA ASP A 313 -15.40 -14.07 -13.66
C ASP A 313 -16.17 -15.09 -12.83
N THR A 314 -15.59 -15.48 -11.70
CA THR A 314 -16.08 -16.64 -10.93
C THR A 314 -17.32 -16.33 -10.11
N GLU A 315 -17.60 -15.08 -9.80
CA GLU A 315 -18.86 -14.68 -9.20
C GLU A 315 -20.04 -14.84 -10.18
N ARG A 316 -19.80 -14.70 -11.50
CA ARG A 316 -20.82 -14.71 -12.53
C ARG A 316 -21.16 -16.09 -13.07
N ASN A 317 -20.19 -16.98 -13.11
CA ASN A 317 -20.39 -18.36 -13.57
C ASN A 317 -20.77 -19.33 -12.45
N GLY A 318 -20.87 -18.83 -11.20
CA GLY A 318 -21.23 -19.63 -10.04
C GLY A 318 -20.14 -20.61 -9.59
N LEU A 319 -18.90 -20.43 -10.04
CA LEU A 319 -17.78 -21.29 -9.65
C LEU A 319 -17.37 -21.05 -8.19
N HIS A 320 -17.36 -19.80 -7.75
CA HIS A 320 -17.05 -19.41 -6.38
C HIS A 320 -18.25 -18.79 -5.67
N LEU A 321 -18.08 -18.42 -4.38
CA LEU A 321 -19.04 -17.62 -3.65
C LEU A 321 -19.12 -16.22 -4.26
N SER A 322 -20.25 -15.54 -4.07
CA SER A 322 -20.46 -14.17 -4.53
C SER A 322 -21.27 -13.37 -3.51
N TYR A 323 -21.42 -12.07 -3.73
CA TYR A 323 -22.29 -11.23 -2.90
C TYR A 323 -23.73 -11.79 -2.78
N LYS A 324 -24.20 -12.60 -3.74
CA LYS A 324 -25.51 -13.25 -3.71
C LYS A 324 -25.63 -14.34 -2.62
N ASP A 325 -24.51 -14.83 -2.09
CA ASP A 325 -24.47 -15.76 -0.96
C ASP A 325 -24.54 -15.02 0.41
N GLY A 326 -24.65 -13.68 0.40
CA GLY A 326 -24.87 -12.84 1.58
C GLY A 326 -23.83 -13.05 2.68
N ASP A 327 -24.30 -13.30 3.92
CA ASP A 327 -23.42 -13.48 5.08
C ASP A 327 -22.43 -14.64 4.93
N THR A 328 -22.76 -15.66 4.14
CA THR A 328 -21.84 -16.79 3.87
C THR A 328 -20.62 -16.32 3.08
N TYR A 329 -20.81 -15.46 2.08
CA TYR A 329 -19.71 -14.85 1.31
C TYR A 329 -18.86 -13.94 2.19
N LYS A 330 -19.51 -13.06 2.98
CA LYS A 330 -18.79 -12.20 3.93
C LYS A 330 -17.97 -13.03 4.91
N LEU A 331 -18.55 -14.08 5.50
CA LEU A 331 -17.87 -14.93 6.48
C LEU A 331 -16.65 -15.66 5.90
N ALA A 332 -16.68 -16.04 4.61
CA ALA A 332 -15.54 -16.62 3.91
C ALA A 332 -14.39 -15.60 3.77
N ASN A 333 -14.70 -14.32 3.49
CA ASN A 333 -13.70 -13.26 3.46
C ASN A 333 -13.10 -12.98 4.86
N LEU A 334 -13.92 -12.99 5.92
CA LEU A 334 -13.41 -12.86 7.29
C LEU A 334 -12.47 -14.01 7.65
N PHE A 335 -12.79 -15.25 7.24
CA PHE A 335 -11.89 -16.40 7.43
C PHE A 335 -10.59 -16.23 6.67
N GLN A 336 -10.63 -15.83 5.39
CA GLN A 336 -9.43 -15.58 4.58
C GLN A 336 -8.49 -14.57 5.24
N LEU A 337 -9.03 -13.47 5.75
CA LEU A 337 -8.25 -12.44 6.46
C LEU A 337 -7.72 -12.92 7.81
N ALA A 338 -8.42 -13.86 8.48
CA ALA A 338 -7.96 -14.44 9.74
C ALA A 338 -6.89 -15.51 9.54
N TYR A 339 -6.97 -16.27 8.45
CA TYR A 339 -6.11 -17.42 8.22
C TYR A 339 -4.82 -17.00 7.51
N LYS A 340 -3.67 -17.36 8.10
CA LYS A 340 -2.36 -17.05 7.52
C LYS A 340 -2.06 -18.01 6.38
N TRP A 341 -2.36 -17.63 5.15
CA TRP A 341 -1.94 -18.43 4.01
C TRP A 341 -1.05 -17.65 3.04
N SER A 342 -1.61 -16.75 2.27
CA SER A 342 -0.92 -15.99 1.24
C SER A 342 -1.39 -14.52 1.26
N THR A 343 -0.99 -13.70 0.31
CA THR A 343 -1.51 -12.34 0.12
C THR A 343 -3.01 -12.39 -0.18
N PRO A 344 -3.89 -11.88 0.70
CA PRO A 344 -5.34 -11.97 0.49
C PRO A 344 -5.87 -10.80 -0.33
N THR A 345 -6.88 -11.06 -1.19
CA THR A 345 -7.63 -10.01 -1.86
C THR A 345 -9.07 -9.93 -1.36
N VAL A 346 -9.58 -8.71 -1.23
CA VAL A 346 -10.99 -8.41 -0.93
C VAL A 346 -11.61 -7.79 -2.17
N TYR A 347 -12.60 -8.48 -2.75
CA TYR A 347 -13.24 -8.07 -4.00
C TYR A 347 -14.47 -7.19 -3.74
N ALA A 348 -14.54 -6.04 -4.42
CA ALA A 348 -15.66 -5.13 -4.45
C ALA A 348 -16.06 -4.84 -5.91
N GLY A 349 -17.34 -5.00 -6.21
CA GLY A 349 -17.91 -4.82 -7.53
C GLY A 349 -19.31 -4.20 -7.44
N TRP A 350 -20.21 -4.54 -8.37
CA TRP A 350 -21.59 -4.05 -8.35
C TRP A 350 -22.59 -5.20 -8.30
N GLU A 351 -23.82 -4.88 -7.91
CA GLU A 351 -24.92 -5.82 -7.94
C GLU A 351 -25.45 -5.96 -9.36
N TRP A 352 -25.37 -7.18 -9.91
CA TRP A 352 -25.76 -7.49 -11.26
C TRP A 352 -26.91 -8.53 -11.28
N THR A 353 -27.77 -8.42 -12.31
CA THR A 353 -28.88 -9.36 -12.55
C THR A 353 -28.68 -10.19 -13.82
N GLN A 354 -27.83 -9.73 -14.74
CA GLN A 354 -27.43 -10.41 -15.97
C GLN A 354 -25.91 -10.58 -15.95
N SER A 355 -25.40 -11.75 -16.39
CA SER A 355 -23.97 -12.08 -16.36
C SER A 355 -23.09 -11.04 -17.06
N ASP A 356 -23.57 -10.48 -18.15
CA ASP A 356 -22.83 -9.51 -18.98
C ASP A 356 -23.05 -8.04 -18.60
N GLN A 357 -23.85 -7.81 -17.56
CA GLN A 357 -24.22 -6.46 -17.15
C GLN A 357 -22.98 -5.62 -16.76
N ALA A 358 -22.88 -4.45 -17.36
CA ALA A 358 -21.89 -3.43 -17.02
C ALA A 358 -22.10 -2.84 -15.62
N PRO A 359 -21.07 -2.22 -15.04
CA PRO A 359 -21.25 -1.37 -13.86
C PRO A 359 -22.19 -0.19 -14.16
N PRO A 360 -22.73 0.50 -13.13
CA PRO A 360 -23.47 1.75 -13.32
C PRO A 360 -22.66 2.74 -14.17
N ASN A 361 -23.25 3.19 -15.29
CA ASN A 361 -22.56 4.02 -16.27
C ASN A 361 -23.45 5.07 -16.93
N SER A 362 -22.83 6.06 -17.56
CA SER A 362 -23.46 7.04 -18.43
C SER A 362 -22.82 6.98 -19.81
N SER A 363 -23.55 6.49 -20.80
CA SER A 363 -23.06 6.31 -22.17
C SER A 363 -21.76 5.47 -22.24
N GLY A 364 -21.66 4.46 -21.37
CA GLY A 364 -20.53 3.54 -21.26
C GLY A 364 -19.41 4.00 -20.32
N PHE A 365 -19.34 5.27 -19.95
CA PHE A 365 -18.38 5.74 -18.94
C PHE A 365 -18.91 5.44 -17.54
N VAL A 366 -18.11 4.78 -16.72
CA VAL A 366 -18.48 4.38 -15.37
C VAL A 366 -18.71 5.61 -14.49
N THR A 367 -19.87 5.64 -13.83
CA THR A 367 -20.22 6.72 -12.89
C THR A 367 -19.52 6.53 -11.56
N ASN A 368 -19.51 7.57 -10.73
CA ASN A 368 -18.93 7.46 -9.38
C ASN A 368 -19.62 6.36 -8.58
N THR A 369 -18.83 5.59 -7.85
CA THR A 369 -19.31 4.54 -6.98
C THR A 369 -20.08 5.12 -5.81
N ASP A 370 -21.30 4.60 -5.59
CA ASP A 370 -22.14 4.94 -4.44
C ASP A 370 -22.52 3.66 -3.70
N CYS A 371 -21.81 3.38 -2.62
CA CYS A 371 -22.04 2.20 -1.80
C CYS A 371 -23.33 2.26 -0.96
N ALA A 372 -24.03 3.38 -0.92
CA ALA A 372 -25.24 3.56 -0.13
C ALA A 372 -26.52 3.25 -0.90
N ASN A 373 -26.48 3.23 -2.24
CA ASN A 373 -27.69 3.13 -3.08
C ASN A 373 -28.05 1.69 -3.50
N GLY A 374 -27.26 0.67 -3.08
CA GLY A 374 -27.49 -0.72 -3.43
C GLY A 374 -27.18 -1.13 -4.87
N SER A 375 -26.48 -0.26 -5.63
CA SER A 375 -25.99 -0.59 -6.97
C SER A 375 -24.58 -1.16 -6.96
N TRP A 376 -23.83 -0.88 -5.91
CA TRP A 376 -22.47 -1.35 -5.69
C TRP A 376 -22.38 -2.22 -4.44
N TYR A 377 -21.59 -3.27 -4.49
CA TYR A 377 -21.26 -4.12 -3.37
C TYR A 377 -19.83 -3.80 -2.89
N CYS A 378 -19.73 -2.94 -1.89
CA CYS A 378 -18.49 -2.42 -1.38
C CYS A 378 -18.05 -3.19 -0.12
N LEU A 379 -17.57 -4.41 -0.31
CA LEU A 379 -17.16 -5.28 0.79
C LEU A 379 -15.93 -4.71 1.53
N ASP A 380 -15.08 -4.03 0.84
CA ASP A 380 -13.83 -3.43 1.32
C ASP A 380 -14.03 -2.45 2.49
N ARG A 381 -15.23 -1.83 2.60
CA ARG A 381 -15.58 -0.90 3.68
C ARG A 381 -16.55 -1.47 4.73
N ASP A 382 -16.96 -2.75 4.59
CA ASP A 382 -17.78 -3.39 5.62
C ASP A 382 -17.05 -3.38 6.97
N THR A 383 -17.76 -3.00 8.05
CA THR A 383 -17.17 -2.85 9.39
C THR A 383 -16.38 -4.07 9.84
N ALA A 384 -16.91 -5.28 9.60
CA ALA A 384 -16.23 -6.50 9.98
C ALA A 384 -14.99 -6.76 9.12
N VAL A 385 -15.05 -6.44 7.83
CA VAL A 385 -13.92 -6.61 6.91
C VAL A 385 -12.80 -5.62 7.25
N VAL A 386 -13.13 -4.34 7.44
CA VAL A 386 -12.16 -3.31 7.91
C VAL A 386 -11.52 -3.74 9.24
N GLY A 387 -12.34 -4.22 10.19
CA GLY A 387 -11.84 -4.76 11.46
C GLY A 387 -10.90 -5.96 11.27
N MET A 388 -11.19 -6.82 10.30
CA MET A 388 -10.34 -7.98 10.00
C MET A 388 -9.08 -7.63 9.22
N VAL A 389 -9.05 -6.56 8.42
CA VAL A 389 -7.82 -6.02 7.84
C VAL A 389 -6.88 -5.52 8.95
N ALA A 390 -7.39 -4.75 9.89
CA ALA A 390 -6.63 -4.31 11.06
C ALA A 390 -6.14 -5.51 11.91
N TRP A 391 -6.99 -6.52 12.10
CA TRP A 391 -6.66 -7.76 12.79
C TRP A 391 -5.56 -8.54 12.05
N HIS A 392 -5.67 -8.68 10.72
CA HIS A 392 -4.70 -9.34 9.86
C HIS A 392 -3.31 -8.69 10.01
N ASN A 393 -3.25 -7.37 9.88
CA ASN A 393 -2.02 -6.60 10.02
C ASN A 393 -1.41 -6.73 11.43
N ALA A 394 -2.25 -6.74 12.50
CA ALA A 394 -1.79 -6.90 13.86
C ALA A 394 -1.32 -8.32 14.17
N ALA A 395 -1.97 -9.33 13.59
CA ALA A 395 -1.54 -10.72 13.69
C ALA A 395 -0.28 -11.01 12.87
N ASP A 396 0.00 -10.16 11.89
CA ASP A 396 1.15 -10.26 11.01
C ASP A 396 1.34 -11.70 10.50
N ARG A 397 2.55 -12.25 10.66
CA ARG A 397 2.90 -13.63 10.26
C ARG A 397 2.84 -14.64 11.38
N ALA A 398 2.24 -14.27 12.52
CA ALA A 398 2.06 -15.21 13.61
C ALA A 398 1.38 -16.50 13.12
N ALA A 399 1.96 -17.65 13.48
CA ALA A 399 1.46 -18.94 13.04
C ALA A 399 0.05 -19.22 13.57
N VAL A 400 -0.75 -19.96 12.80
CA VAL A 400 -2.02 -20.50 13.27
C VAL A 400 -1.77 -21.41 14.46
N SER A 401 -2.53 -21.25 15.53
CA SER A 401 -2.39 -21.98 16.78
C SER A 401 -3.75 -22.28 17.39
N ASN A 402 -3.79 -23.27 18.29
CA ASN A 402 -5.00 -23.61 19.04
C ASN A 402 -6.25 -23.78 18.15
N TRP A 403 -6.10 -24.46 17.01
CA TRP A 403 -7.26 -24.77 16.16
C TRP A 403 -8.23 -25.65 16.93
N GLN A 404 -9.51 -25.28 16.92
CA GLN A 404 -10.60 -25.97 17.62
C GLN A 404 -11.82 -26.06 16.73
N THR A 405 -12.21 -27.27 16.40
CA THR A 405 -13.49 -27.58 15.77
C THR A 405 -14.51 -27.87 16.87
N LYS A 406 -15.53 -27.03 17.03
CA LYS A 406 -16.58 -27.19 18.03
C LYS A 406 -17.80 -27.95 17.45
N SER A 407 -18.05 -27.77 16.16
CA SER A 407 -19.07 -28.49 15.39
C SER A 407 -18.73 -28.44 13.90
N SER A 408 -19.55 -29.01 13.03
CA SER A 408 -19.42 -28.86 11.58
C SER A 408 -19.54 -27.38 11.11
N THR A 409 -20.21 -26.53 11.92
CA THR A 409 -20.48 -25.13 11.59
C THR A 409 -19.69 -24.12 12.43
N VAL A 410 -19.00 -24.55 13.51
CA VAL A 410 -18.28 -23.65 14.43
C VAL A 410 -16.84 -24.09 14.60
N ILE A 411 -15.93 -23.18 14.25
CA ILE A 411 -14.48 -23.35 14.47
C ILE A 411 -13.90 -22.12 15.17
N GLY A 412 -12.72 -22.26 15.73
CA GLY A 412 -11.94 -21.14 16.23
C GLY A 412 -10.46 -21.47 16.27
N PHE A 413 -9.61 -20.46 16.13
CA PHE A 413 -8.15 -20.58 16.18
C PHE A 413 -7.50 -19.28 16.60
N GLY A 414 -6.28 -19.39 17.14
CA GLY A 414 -5.44 -18.24 17.46
C GLY A 414 -4.35 -18.03 16.42
N ARG A 415 -3.64 -16.93 16.53
CA ARG A 415 -2.42 -16.58 15.80
C ARG A 415 -1.28 -16.37 16.80
N SER A 416 -0.78 -17.45 17.40
CA SER A 416 0.35 -17.47 18.36
C SER A 416 0.31 -16.36 19.42
N GLY A 417 -0.88 -16.08 19.99
CA GLY A 417 -1.10 -15.04 20.99
C GLY A 417 -1.25 -13.60 20.46
N ALA A 418 -1.09 -13.38 19.17
CA ALA A 418 -1.32 -12.08 18.56
C ALA A 418 -2.81 -11.76 18.41
N GLY A 419 -3.63 -12.76 18.09
CA GLY A 419 -5.06 -12.62 17.95
C GLY A 419 -5.80 -13.95 18.07
N PHE A 420 -7.13 -13.89 18.17
CA PHE A 420 -8.03 -15.04 18.17
C PHE A 420 -9.23 -14.75 17.27
N PHE A 421 -9.65 -15.78 16.52
CA PHE A 421 -10.78 -15.74 15.61
C PHE A 421 -11.68 -16.98 15.85
N ALA A 422 -13.00 -16.77 15.94
CA ALA A 422 -13.98 -17.83 15.97
C ALA A 422 -15.11 -17.50 14.98
N LEU A 423 -15.57 -18.47 14.20
CA LEU A 423 -16.67 -18.30 13.26
C LEU A 423 -17.78 -19.32 13.51
N ASN A 424 -19.00 -18.93 13.14
CA ASN A 424 -20.19 -19.76 13.16
C ASN A 424 -20.96 -19.62 11.83
N ASN A 425 -20.87 -20.61 10.98
CA ASN A 425 -21.61 -20.70 9.72
C ASN A 425 -23.04 -21.29 9.89
N GLY A 426 -23.43 -21.61 11.13
CA GLY A 426 -24.76 -22.12 11.45
C GLY A 426 -25.84 -21.04 11.46
N SER A 427 -27.11 -21.47 11.53
CA SER A 427 -28.30 -20.59 11.53
C SER A 427 -28.73 -20.11 12.93
N ALA A 428 -28.06 -20.55 13.99
CA ALA A 428 -28.30 -20.13 15.37
C ALA A 428 -27.00 -19.74 16.07
N SER A 429 -27.07 -18.80 17.02
CA SER A 429 -25.94 -18.45 17.87
C SER A 429 -25.47 -19.66 18.68
N ALA A 430 -24.16 -19.78 18.89
CA ALA A 430 -23.55 -20.87 19.63
C ALA A 430 -22.51 -20.36 20.63
N THR A 431 -22.55 -20.85 21.86
CA THR A 431 -21.62 -20.49 22.91
C THR A 431 -20.69 -21.65 23.21
N TYR A 432 -19.39 -21.39 23.15
CA TYR A 432 -18.35 -22.36 23.49
C TYR A 432 -17.21 -21.70 24.28
N THR A 433 -16.57 -22.52 25.11
CA THR A 433 -15.27 -22.12 25.68
C THR A 433 -14.17 -22.45 24.70
N PHE A 434 -13.34 -21.45 24.37
CA PHE A 434 -12.18 -21.58 23.49
C PHE A 434 -10.89 -21.37 24.27
N THR A 435 -9.87 -22.17 23.99
CA THR A 435 -8.48 -21.86 24.37
C THR A 435 -7.96 -20.85 23.34
N THR A 436 -7.74 -19.62 23.77
CA THR A 436 -7.42 -18.54 22.85
C THR A 436 -5.91 -18.37 22.62
N GLY A 437 -5.09 -18.78 23.58
CA GLY A 437 -3.66 -18.52 23.61
C GLY A 437 -3.30 -17.04 23.83
N MET A 438 -4.30 -16.20 24.08
CA MET A 438 -4.14 -14.78 24.40
C MET A 438 -3.84 -14.58 25.87
N ALA A 439 -3.18 -13.49 26.22
CA ALA A 439 -3.02 -13.08 27.62
C ALA A 439 -4.38 -12.79 28.29
N ASP A 440 -4.42 -12.90 29.61
CA ASP A 440 -5.61 -12.50 30.35
C ASP A 440 -5.90 -11.00 30.18
N GLY A 441 -7.15 -10.67 29.91
CA GLY A 441 -7.56 -9.30 29.62
C GLY A 441 -8.94 -9.21 28.97
N THR A 442 -9.35 -8.01 28.65
CA THR A 442 -10.62 -7.73 27.96
C THR A 442 -10.31 -7.06 26.62
N TYR A 443 -10.78 -7.68 25.54
CA TYR A 443 -10.47 -7.34 24.17
C TYR A 443 -11.73 -6.90 23.43
N ALA A 444 -11.62 -5.89 22.57
CA ALA A 444 -12.71 -5.46 21.70
C ALA A 444 -12.91 -6.48 20.56
N ASN A 445 -14.15 -6.79 20.23
CA ASN A 445 -14.51 -7.60 19.07
C ASN A 445 -14.47 -6.75 17.80
N VAL A 446 -13.54 -7.01 16.92
CA VAL A 446 -13.37 -6.19 15.69
C VAL A 446 -14.48 -6.42 14.66
N ILE A 447 -15.21 -7.53 14.75
CA ILE A 447 -16.31 -7.86 13.83
C ILE A 447 -17.47 -6.88 13.92
N ASP A 448 -17.71 -6.35 15.11
CA ASP A 448 -18.79 -5.38 15.38
C ASP A 448 -18.25 -3.96 15.64
N GLY A 449 -17.03 -3.66 15.17
CA GLY A 449 -16.40 -2.37 15.36
C GLY A 449 -15.99 -2.07 16.81
N GLY A 450 -15.85 -3.09 17.64
CA GLY A 450 -15.47 -2.95 19.06
C GLY A 450 -16.65 -2.72 20.00
N ALA A 451 -17.90 -2.83 19.50
CA ALA A 451 -19.10 -2.64 20.32
C ALA A 451 -19.22 -3.70 21.43
N SER A 452 -18.86 -4.93 21.17
CA SER A 452 -18.78 -5.99 22.17
C SER A 452 -17.34 -6.26 22.59
N LYS A 453 -17.19 -6.93 23.76
CA LYS A 453 -15.88 -7.27 24.32
C LYS A 453 -15.83 -8.72 24.75
N VAL A 454 -14.65 -9.34 24.63
CA VAL A 454 -14.36 -10.69 25.09
C VAL A 454 -13.37 -10.62 26.24
N THR A 455 -13.66 -11.30 27.35
CA THR A 455 -12.74 -11.44 28.48
C THR A 455 -12.04 -12.79 28.41
N VAL A 456 -10.71 -12.76 28.37
CA VAL A 456 -9.84 -13.95 28.47
C VAL A 456 -9.37 -14.09 29.90
N SER A 457 -9.47 -15.29 30.44
CA SER A 457 -8.95 -15.66 31.76
C SER A 457 -8.34 -17.05 31.71
N GLY A 458 -7.11 -17.20 32.23
CA GLY A 458 -6.34 -18.44 32.13
C GLY A 458 -6.13 -18.89 30.68
N GLY A 459 -5.94 -17.93 29.75
CA GLY A 459 -5.73 -18.18 28.34
C GLY A 459 -6.96 -18.72 27.59
N SER A 460 -8.16 -18.65 28.21
CA SER A 460 -9.42 -19.16 27.63
C SER A 460 -10.53 -18.12 27.74
N ALA A 461 -11.54 -18.22 26.86
CA ALA A 461 -12.72 -17.36 26.89
C ALA A 461 -13.99 -18.14 26.55
N SER A 462 -15.10 -17.81 27.22
CA SER A 462 -16.44 -18.24 26.80
C SER A 462 -16.98 -17.25 25.78
N ILE A 463 -17.14 -17.69 24.55
CA ILE A 463 -17.50 -16.85 23.40
C ILE A 463 -18.84 -17.30 22.83
N THR A 464 -19.78 -16.37 22.75
CA THR A 464 -21.02 -16.55 21.97
C THR A 464 -20.78 -16.02 20.57
N VAL A 465 -20.73 -16.92 19.59
CA VAL A 465 -20.58 -16.56 18.16
C VAL A 465 -21.97 -16.49 17.55
N PRO A 466 -22.42 -15.33 17.06
CA PRO A 466 -23.73 -15.19 16.46
C PRO A 466 -23.89 -16.09 15.20
N ALA A 467 -25.13 -16.35 14.80
CA ALA A 467 -25.42 -17.06 13.56
C ALA A 467 -24.82 -16.34 12.36
N LYS A 468 -24.25 -17.09 11.40
CA LYS A 468 -23.66 -16.53 10.17
C LYS A 468 -22.71 -15.37 10.44
N SER A 469 -21.87 -15.47 11.49
CA SER A 469 -21.00 -14.40 11.94
C SER A 469 -19.70 -14.95 12.54
N ALA A 470 -18.85 -14.03 12.98
CA ALA A 470 -17.60 -14.33 13.65
C ALA A 470 -17.44 -13.47 14.92
N VAL A 471 -16.45 -13.81 15.73
CA VAL A 471 -15.89 -12.98 16.81
C VAL A 471 -14.37 -13.01 16.65
N ALA A 472 -13.75 -11.85 16.58
CA ALA A 472 -12.32 -11.73 16.42
C ALA A 472 -11.77 -10.61 17.30
N PHE A 473 -10.59 -10.82 17.89
CA PHE A 473 -9.91 -9.84 18.72
C PHE A 473 -8.40 -10.05 18.72
N TYR A 474 -7.63 -9.02 19.05
CA TYR A 474 -6.17 -9.05 19.06
C TYR A 474 -5.57 -8.20 20.19
N ASN A 475 -4.25 -8.25 20.36
CA ASN A 475 -3.56 -7.62 21.50
C ASN A 475 -3.57 -6.08 21.52
N ALA A 476 -3.73 -5.44 20.38
CA ALA A 476 -3.86 -3.99 20.33
C ALA A 476 -5.30 -3.55 20.67
N SER A 477 -5.48 -2.40 21.29
CA SER A 477 -6.81 -1.80 21.44
C SER A 477 -7.35 -1.49 20.05
N TYR A 478 -8.42 -2.16 19.65
CA TYR A 478 -9.05 -1.90 18.38
C TYR A 478 -9.84 -0.58 18.45
N THR A 479 -9.53 0.32 17.55
CA THR A 479 -10.32 1.54 17.35
C THR A 479 -10.83 1.54 15.91
N CYS A 480 -12.13 1.40 15.73
CA CYS A 480 -12.72 1.50 14.40
C CYS A 480 -12.60 2.93 13.88
N THR A 481 -11.87 3.11 12.77
CA THR A 481 -11.65 4.43 12.17
C THR A 481 -12.49 4.68 10.92
N VAL A 482 -13.12 3.62 10.36
CA VAL A 482 -13.89 3.71 9.10
C VAL A 482 -15.07 2.71 9.14
N GLY A 483 -16.23 3.12 8.67
CA GLY A 483 -17.39 2.24 8.47
C GLY A 483 -18.13 1.82 9.73
N CYS A 484 -17.81 2.39 10.88
CA CYS A 484 -18.61 2.21 12.10
C CYS A 484 -19.91 2.98 11.90
N GLY A 485 -20.99 2.25 11.63
CA GLY A 485 -22.31 2.82 11.40
C GLY A 485 -22.66 3.89 12.43
N ASP A 486 -23.04 5.04 11.92
CA ASP A 486 -23.45 6.20 12.71
C ASP A 486 -24.78 5.91 13.43
N THR A 487 -24.70 5.23 14.57
CA THR A 487 -25.79 5.23 15.55
C THR A 487 -25.38 6.17 16.66
N GLY A 488 -25.77 7.41 16.50
CA GLY A 488 -25.64 8.58 17.37
C GLY A 488 -25.07 8.35 18.77
N GLY A 489 -23.83 8.76 18.97
CA GLY A 489 -23.18 8.80 20.27
C GLY A 489 -21.69 9.02 20.11
N GLY A 490 -21.26 10.28 20.01
CA GLY A 490 -19.87 10.66 19.84
C GLY A 490 -18.95 10.02 20.86
N SER A 491 -18.01 9.20 20.39
CA SER A 491 -16.77 8.90 21.09
C SER A 491 -15.64 9.33 20.16
N SER A 492 -15.08 10.48 20.44
CA SER A 492 -13.84 10.94 19.81
C SER A 492 -12.77 9.86 20.04
N GLY A 493 -12.19 9.32 18.96
CA GLY A 493 -10.99 8.50 19.06
C GLY A 493 -9.96 9.22 19.94
N SER A 494 -9.27 8.47 20.81
CA SER A 494 -8.25 9.07 21.68
C SER A 494 -7.21 9.76 20.81
N THR A 495 -7.07 11.06 20.98
CA THR A 495 -6.03 11.88 20.37
C THR A 495 -5.01 12.28 21.42
N VAL A 496 -3.82 12.61 20.99
CA VAL A 496 -2.82 13.29 21.82
C VAL A 496 -2.44 14.58 21.12
N GLU A 497 -2.03 15.54 21.90
CA GLU A 497 -1.53 16.79 21.37
C GLU A 497 -0.13 16.59 20.80
N ALA A 498 0.03 16.93 19.53
CA ALA A 498 1.32 17.11 18.87
C ALA A 498 1.63 18.59 18.81
N THR A 499 2.63 19.01 19.57
CA THR A 499 3.11 20.39 19.56
C THR A 499 4.20 20.53 18.50
N PHE A 500 3.95 21.33 17.48
CA PHE A 500 4.92 21.68 16.44
C PHE A 500 5.63 22.98 16.82
N ASN A 501 6.94 22.92 16.95
CA ASN A 501 7.79 24.08 17.21
C ASN A 501 8.80 24.22 16.08
N GLU A 502 8.65 25.25 15.27
CA GLU A 502 9.52 25.52 14.13
C GLU A 502 10.29 26.83 14.31
N TYR A 503 11.61 26.75 14.37
CA TYR A 503 12.43 27.94 14.28
C TYR A 503 12.52 28.43 12.86
N ALA A 504 11.94 29.59 12.57
CA ALA A 504 11.96 30.18 11.25
C ALA A 504 11.93 31.72 11.31
N SER A 505 12.97 32.36 10.78
CA SER A 505 12.92 33.81 10.56
C SER A 505 12.03 34.11 9.36
N THR A 506 11.16 35.13 9.50
CA THR A 506 10.25 35.58 8.45
C THR A 506 10.29 37.09 8.28
N THR A 507 9.90 37.56 7.10
CA THR A 507 9.66 38.98 6.85
C THR A 507 8.27 39.37 7.34
N SER A 508 8.06 40.64 7.63
CA SER A 508 6.73 41.14 8.04
C SER A 508 5.66 40.77 7.00
N GLY A 509 4.54 40.22 7.46
CA GLY A 509 3.45 39.71 6.62
C GLY A 509 3.62 38.26 6.14
N THR A 510 4.67 37.55 6.56
CA THR A 510 4.86 36.12 6.28
C THR A 510 4.64 35.30 7.54
N SER A 511 3.82 34.25 7.44
CA SER A 511 3.53 33.31 8.54
C SER A 511 3.98 31.90 8.22
N VAL A 512 4.25 31.10 9.25
CA VAL A 512 4.65 29.69 9.13
C VAL A 512 3.45 28.78 9.41
N TYR A 513 3.38 27.70 8.65
CA TYR A 513 2.33 26.70 8.73
C TYR A 513 2.95 25.30 8.74
N VAL A 514 2.25 24.34 9.31
CA VAL A 514 2.55 22.92 9.18
C VAL A 514 1.47 22.23 8.34
N VAL A 515 1.88 21.31 7.48
CA VAL A 515 0.99 20.47 6.67
C VAL A 515 1.58 19.05 6.61
N GLY A 516 0.74 18.02 6.51
CA GLY A 516 1.23 16.65 6.56
C GLY A 516 0.24 15.64 6.00
N SER A 517 0.65 14.37 6.05
CA SER A 517 -0.03 13.24 5.40
C SER A 517 -1.38 12.86 6.00
N ILE A 518 -1.65 13.27 7.24
CA ILE A 518 -2.90 12.91 7.92
C ILE A 518 -3.95 14.04 7.82
N PRO A 519 -5.26 13.72 7.88
CA PRO A 519 -6.33 14.73 7.81
C PRO A 519 -6.18 15.85 8.83
N ALA A 520 -5.73 15.53 10.06
CA ALA A 520 -5.47 16.51 11.11
C ALA A 520 -4.39 17.55 10.73
N LEU A 521 -3.53 17.24 9.77
CA LEU A 521 -2.49 18.12 9.22
C LEU A 521 -2.80 18.56 7.78
N GLY A 522 -4.07 18.48 7.35
CA GLY A 522 -4.54 18.99 6.07
C GLY A 522 -4.30 18.09 4.86
N GLY A 523 -3.74 16.87 5.03
CA GLY A 523 -3.58 15.90 3.93
C GLY A 523 -2.76 16.46 2.75
N TRP A 524 -1.67 17.17 3.01
CA TRP A 524 -0.82 17.87 2.03
C TRP A 524 -1.50 19.00 1.24
N ASP A 525 -2.74 19.35 1.56
CA ASP A 525 -3.42 20.50 0.98
C ASP A 525 -2.94 21.79 1.64
N THR A 526 -2.18 22.60 0.90
CA THR A 526 -1.66 23.86 1.42
C THR A 526 -2.76 24.83 1.87
N SER A 527 -3.98 24.73 1.31
CA SER A 527 -5.11 25.56 1.73
C SER A 527 -5.60 25.18 3.14
N LYS A 528 -5.36 23.93 3.56
CA LYS A 528 -5.70 23.37 4.88
C LYS A 528 -4.52 23.31 5.83
N ALA A 529 -3.35 23.85 5.44
CA ALA A 529 -2.17 23.89 6.32
C ALA A 529 -2.49 24.64 7.62
N ILE A 530 -2.04 24.07 8.75
CA ILE A 530 -2.32 24.59 10.09
C ILE A 530 -1.40 25.77 10.38
N PRO A 531 -1.92 26.95 10.70
CA PRO A 531 -1.10 28.12 11.04
C PRO A 531 -0.43 27.94 12.38
N LEU A 532 0.85 28.33 12.47
CA LEU A 532 1.59 28.39 13.73
C LEU A 532 1.60 29.82 14.29
N SER A 533 1.56 29.93 15.61
CA SER A 533 1.60 31.20 16.33
C SER A 533 3.03 31.75 16.38
N SER A 534 3.17 33.04 16.12
CA SER A 534 4.43 33.78 16.25
C SER A 534 4.67 34.37 17.64
N SER A 535 3.88 34.02 18.65
CA SER A 535 4.00 34.58 20.00
C SER A 535 5.37 34.37 20.64
N GLY A 536 6.07 33.31 20.23
CA GLY A 536 7.45 32.98 20.62
C GLY A 536 8.50 33.31 19.56
N TYR A 537 8.16 34.22 18.62
CA TYR A 537 9.07 34.54 17.51
C TYR A 537 10.53 34.69 17.96
N PRO A 538 11.49 34.06 17.23
CA PRO A 538 11.41 33.39 15.93
C PRO A 538 10.97 31.90 15.96
N VAL A 539 10.53 31.40 17.11
CA VAL A 539 9.91 30.08 17.22
C VAL A 539 8.42 30.21 16.95
N TRP A 540 7.96 29.48 15.93
CA TRP A 540 6.55 29.38 15.55
C TRP A 540 5.99 28.10 16.16
N SER A 541 4.92 28.19 16.93
CA SER A 541 4.37 27.05 17.68
C SER A 541 2.88 26.85 17.42
N GLY A 542 2.44 25.59 17.38
CA GLY A 542 1.04 25.23 17.29
C GLY A 542 0.80 23.81 17.77
N GLU A 543 -0.38 23.58 18.32
CA GLU A 543 -0.82 22.27 18.81
C GLU A 543 -1.87 21.70 17.87
N VAL A 544 -1.78 20.42 17.58
CA VAL A 544 -2.72 19.69 16.74
C VAL A 544 -3.07 18.38 17.42
N SER A 545 -4.37 18.14 17.60
CA SER A 545 -4.85 16.85 18.08
C SER A 545 -4.68 15.78 17.02
N VAL A 546 -3.75 14.86 17.23
CA VAL A 546 -3.38 13.77 16.32
C VAL A 546 -3.79 12.45 16.94
N PRO A 547 -4.35 11.50 16.17
CA PRO A 547 -4.68 10.17 16.71
C PRO A 547 -3.47 9.51 17.37
N ILE A 548 -3.68 8.80 18.48
CA ILE A 548 -2.61 8.04 19.16
C ILE A 548 -2.10 6.92 18.25
N ASN A 549 -0.86 6.48 18.48
CA ASN A 549 -0.20 5.38 17.77
C ASN A 549 -0.24 5.55 16.24
N THR A 550 -0.16 6.81 15.79
CA THR A 550 -0.23 7.16 14.36
C THR A 550 1.13 7.65 13.89
N SER A 551 1.66 7.01 12.83
CA SER A 551 2.83 7.49 12.10
C SER A 551 2.37 8.42 11.00
N PHE A 552 3.00 9.58 10.86
CA PHE A 552 2.68 10.56 9.84
C PHE A 552 3.94 11.29 9.36
N THR A 553 3.85 11.82 8.15
CA THR A 553 4.87 12.71 7.60
C THR A 553 4.33 14.13 7.52
N PHE A 554 5.21 15.12 7.67
CA PHE A 554 4.84 16.52 7.66
C PHE A 554 5.96 17.41 7.13
N LYS A 555 5.62 18.66 6.83
CA LYS A 555 6.55 19.68 6.35
C LYS A 555 6.08 21.06 6.77
N TYR A 556 7.01 21.96 6.93
CA TYR A 556 6.68 23.37 7.16
C TYR A 556 6.65 24.15 5.85
N LEU A 557 5.78 25.14 5.80
CA LEU A 557 5.71 26.09 4.70
C LEU A 557 5.47 27.52 5.22
N LYS A 558 5.92 28.49 4.45
CA LYS A 558 5.65 29.91 4.69
C LYS A 558 4.62 30.40 3.69
N LYS A 559 3.69 31.26 4.14
CA LYS A 559 2.79 32.00 3.26
C LYS A 559 2.97 33.48 3.49
N ASP A 560 3.15 34.24 2.41
CA ASP A 560 3.18 35.70 2.47
C ASP A 560 1.74 36.30 2.48
N SER A 561 1.65 37.62 2.59
CA SER A 561 0.37 38.36 2.59
C SER A 561 -0.43 38.23 1.26
N SER A 562 0.22 37.76 0.19
CA SER A 562 -0.42 37.50 -1.11
C SER A 562 -0.84 36.03 -1.27
N GLY A 563 -0.55 35.18 -0.27
CA GLY A 563 -0.85 33.75 -0.30
C GLY A 563 0.17 32.90 -1.04
N ASN A 564 1.29 33.47 -1.48
CA ASN A 564 2.37 32.69 -2.09
C ASN A 564 2.99 31.73 -1.08
N VAL A 565 3.17 30.47 -1.50
CA VAL A 565 3.69 29.37 -0.66
C VAL A 565 5.16 29.16 -0.92
N THR A 566 5.95 29.12 0.15
CA THR A 566 7.37 28.71 0.12
C THR A 566 7.53 27.50 1.03
N TRP A 567 7.96 26.37 0.46
CA TRP A 567 8.24 25.15 1.20
C TRP A 567 9.65 25.17 1.79
N GLU A 568 9.84 24.53 2.96
CA GLU A 568 11.18 24.20 3.41
C GLU A 568 11.86 23.22 2.40
N SER A 569 13.19 23.28 2.28
CA SER A 569 13.94 22.53 1.26
C SER A 569 14.25 21.08 1.66
N ASN A 570 14.04 20.69 2.92
CA ASN A 570 14.32 19.35 3.42
C ASN A 570 13.37 18.30 2.82
N ALA A 571 13.72 17.03 2.94
CA ALA A 571 12.75 15.92 2.79
C ALA A 571 11.59 16.08 3.78
N ASN A 572 10.47 15.38 3.54
CA ASN A 572 9.37 15.34 4.50
C ASN A 572 9.87 14.80 5.85
N ARG A 573 9.48 15.45 6.93
CA ARG A 573 9.76 15.00 8.29
C ARG A 573 8.80 13.88 8.66
N SER A 574 9.15 13.04 9.64
CA SER A 574 8.30 11.96 10.12
C SER A 574 8.18 11.98 11.64
N ALA A 575 7.01 11.61 12.13
CA ALA A 575 6.75 11.45 13.56
C ALA A 575 5.76 10.30 13.79
N THR A 576 5.81 9.74 15.00
CA THR A 576 4.84 8.73 15.44
C THR A 576 4.33 9.13 16.81
N THR A 577 3.02 9.27 16.95
CA THR A 577 2.38 9.49 18.24
C THR A 577 2.30 8.18 19.04
N THR A 578 2.38 8.31 20.35
CA THR A 578 2.08 7.24 21.31
C THR A 578 0.82 7.60 22.10
N SER A 579 0.60 7.02 23.25
CA SER A 579 -0.47 7.43 24.18
C SER A 579 -0.16 8.75 24.92
N SER A 580 1.00 9.35 24.70
CA SER A 580 1.43 10.60 25.34
C SER A 580 1.60 11.71 24.32
N ALA A 581 1.41 12.96 24.74
CA ALA A 581 1.69 14.13 23.92
C ALA A 581 3.12 14.12 23.40
N VAL A 582 3.32 14.60 22.18
CA VAL A 582 4.63 14.69 21.51
C VAL A 582 4.98 16.13 21.20
N SER A 583 6.22 16.52 21.45
CA SER A 583 6.75 17.83 21.04
C SER A 583 7.78 17.66 19.93
N LEU A 584 7.52 18.28 18.78
CA LEU A 584 8.34 18.23 17.57
C LEU A 584 9.06 19.56 17.45
N ASN A 585 10.36 19.55 17.71
CA ASN A 585 11.19 20.75 17.68
C ASN A 585 12.08 20.71 16.44
N ASN A 586 11.85 21.62 15.53
CA ASN A 586 12.50 21.64 14.22
C ASN A 586 13.08 23.01 13.88
N SER A 587 13.87 23.08 12.83
CA SER A 587 14.46 24.32 12.34
C SER A 587 14.39 24.36 10.81
N TRP A 588 14.01 25.52 10.27
CA TRP A 588 13.80 25.74 8.84
C TRP A 588 15.01 25.34 8.00
N ASN A 589 14.79 24.45 7.04
CA ASN A 589 15.81 23.91 6.15
C ASN A 589 16.93 23.10 6.84
N VAL A 590 16.70 22.59 8.06
CA VAL A 590 17.62 21.64 8.73
C VAL A 590 16.93 20.29 8.81
N ALA A 591 17.50 19.25 8.18
CA ALA A 591 16.96 17.90 8.21
C ALA A 591 17.10 17.29 9.61
N ASP A 592 16.11 16.48 10.04
CA ASP A 592 16.11 15.85 11.37
C ASP A 592 17.32 14.90 11.57
N THR A 593 17.80 14.26 10.49
CA THR A 593 19.01 13.42 10.52
C THR A 593 20.29 14.19 10.83
N ASP A 594 20.34 15.47 10.44
CA ASP A 594 21.49 16.35 10.56
C ASP A 594 21.34 17.35 11.72
N ALA A 595 20.27 17.22 12.50
CA ALA A 595 19.91 18.06 13.61
C ALA A 595 20.24 17.39 14.95
N THR A 596 20.58 18.21 15.94
CA THR A 596 20.70 17.83 17.34
C THR A 596 20.17 18.94 18.25
N ASP A 597 19.82 18.62 19.46
CA ASP A 597 19.34 19.58 20.46
C ASP A 597 20.47 20.07 21.36
N VAL A 598 20.43 21.37 21.65
CA VAL A 598 21.25 22.02 22.69
C VAL A 598 20.33 22.77 23.65
N THR A 599 20.32 22.39 24.89
CA THR A 599 19.60 23.14 25.93
C THR A 599 20.54 24.21 26.49
N PHE A 600 20.23 25.47 26.21
CA PHE A 600 20.94 26.62 26.79
C PHE A 600 20.40 26.89 28.19
N HIS A 601 21.27 26.94 29.19
CA HIS A 601 20.95 27.39 30.55
C HIS A 601 21.80 28.64 30.84
N GLU A 602 21.14 29.73 31.24
CA GLU A 602 21.78 30.99 31.64
C GLU A 602 21.30 31.44 32.99
N THR A 603 22.20 31.58 33.95
CA THR A 603 21.87 32.14 35.24
C THR A 603 21.99 33.66 35.20
N ALA A 604 20.89 34.37 35.22
CA ALA A 604 20.82 35.82 35.10
C ALA A 604 19.70 36.42 35.95
N THR A 605 20.02 37.43 36.77
CA THR A 605 19.00 38.26 37.43
C THR A 605 18.52 39.35 36.49
N THR A 606 17.19 39.58 36.48
CA THR A 606 16.59 40.61 35.62
C THR A 606 15.60 41.45 36.45
N ALA A 607 15.36 42.69 35.98
CA ALA A 607 14.21 43.47 36.48
C ALA A 607 12.90 42.93 35.90
N TRP A 608 11.78 43.20 36.58
CA TRP A 608 10.44 42.80 36.08
C TRP A 608 10.21 43.36 34.67
N GLY A 609 9.72 42.51 33.78
CA GLY A 609 9.51 42.86 32.38
C GLY A 609 10.74 42.73 31.49
N THR A 610 11.88 42.27 32.00
CA THR A 610 13.10 42.03 31.25
C THR A 610 13.34 40.52 31.12
N ASN A 611 13.43 40.00 29.89
CA ASN A 611 13.66 38.60 29.59
C ASN A 611 15.05 38.34 29.02
N VAL A 612 15.51 37.09 29.16
CA VAL A 612 16.83 36.64 28.63
C VAL A 612 16.60 35.85 27.31
N TYR A 613 17.53 36.09 26.38
CA TYR A 613 17.52 35.45 25.05
C TYR A 613 18.91 34.95 24.72
N VAL A 614 19.02 33.92 23.88
CA VAL A 614 20.27 33.49 23.27
C VAL A 614 20.30 33.90 21.80
N VAL A 615 21.47 34.37 21.32
CA VAL A 615 21.70 34.74 19.92
C VAL A 615 23.10 34.29 19.50
N GLY A 616 23.28 33.85 18.25
CA GLY A 616 24.58 33.32 17.83
C GLY A 616 24.79 33.27 16.32
N SER A 617 25.87 32.61 15.91
CA SER A 617 26.33 32.57 14.52
C SER A 617 25.47 31.71 13.60
N LEU A 618 24.71 30.76 14.15
CA LEU A 618 23.84 29.91 13.35
C LEU A 618 22.54 30.65 13.01
N ALA A 619 21.93 30.25 11.88
CA ALA A 619 20.61 30.74 11.51
C ALA A 619 19.56 30.35 12.59
N SER A 620 19.65 29.16 13.19
CA SER A 620 18.83 28.71 14.31
C SER A 620 19.10 29.44 15.61
N LEU A 621 20.08 30.31 15.67
CA LEU A 621 20.39 31.21 16.78
C LEU A 621 20.31 32.70 16.36
N GLY A 622 19.55 33.01 15.30
CA GLY A 622 19.25 34.35 14.85
C GLY A 622 20.39 35.04 14.09
N ALA A 623 21.47 34.34 13.71
CA ALA A 623 22.60 34.87 12.91
C ALA A 623 23.10 36.23 13.40
N TRP A 624 23.24 36.39 14.70
CA TRP A 624 23.61 37.62 15.41
C TRP A 624 22.60 38.78 15.34
N ASN A 625 21.41 38.54 14.80
CA ASN A 625 20.35 39.56 14.82
C ASN A 625 19.57 39.49 16.15
N PRO A 626 19.59 40.49 17.00
CA PRO A 626 18.86 40.47 18.27
C PRO A 626 17.36 40.34 18.10
N SER A 627 16.79 40.77 16.95
CA SER A 627 15.35 40.61 16.69
C SER A 627 14.97 39.15 16.54
N ASP A 628 15.89 38.28 16.10
CA ASP A 628 15.72 36.86 15.88
C ASP A 628 16.33 36.02 17.03
N ALA A 629 16.73 36.65 18.15
CA ALA A 629 17.24 35.95 19.32
C ALA A 629 16.17 35.08 19.99
N ILE A 630 16.53 33.86 20.40
CA ILE A 630 15.64 32.88 21.00
C ILE A 630 15.29 33.22 22.43
N PRO A 631 14.04 33.40 22.84
CA PRO A 631 13.65 33.63 24.21
C PRO A 631 13.87 32.40 25.09
N LEU A 632 14.43 32.59 26.28
CA LEU A 632 14.57 31.55 27.30
C LEU A 632 13.41 31.63 28.27
N SER A 633 12.96 30.47 28.79
CA SER A 633 11.97 30.37 29.87
C SER A 633 12.56 30.72 31.23
N SER A 634 11.80 31.44 32.02
CA SER A 634 12.15 31.82 33.40
C SER A 634 11.56 30.89 34.46
N GLU A 635 11.01 29.74 34.12
CA GLU A 635 10.36 28.82 35.05
C GLU A 635 11.24 28.41 36.23
N SER A 636 12.55 28.38 36.04
CA SER A 636 13.54 28.03 37.06
C SER A 636 14.37 29.24 37.49
N TYR A 637 13.78 30.47 37.49
CA TYR A 637 14.48 31.69 37.84
C TYR A 637 15.31 31.54 39.12
N PRO A 638 16.56 32.01 39.16
CA PRO A 638 17.25 32.90 38.19
C PRO A 638 17.91 32.15 37.02
N THR A 639 17.70 30.87 36.83
CA THR A 639 18.16 30.12 35.67
C THR A 639 17.12 30.18 34.56
N TRP A 640 17.51 30.69 33.42
CA TRP A 640 16.74 30.78 32.18
C TRP A 640 17.13 29.64 31.27
N SER A 641 16.20 28.94 30.64
CA SER A 641 16.54 27.79 29.79
C SER A 641 15.70 27.71 28.53
N LYS A 642 16.29 27.17 27.47
CA LYS A 642 15.60 26.82 26.21
C LYS A 642 16.36 25.75 25.44
N LEU A 643 15.64 24.76 24.95
CA LEU A 643 16.11 23.79 23.97
C LEU A 643 16.06 24.43 22.57
N VAL A 644 17.14 24.34 21.83
CA VAL A 644 17.27 24.84 20.45
C VAL A 644 17.82 23.74 19.55
N ILE A 645 17.23 23.58 18.39
CA ILE A 645 17.70 22.63 17.36
C ILE A 645 18.80 23.28 16.53
N VAL A 646 19.94 22.62 16.45
CA VAL A 646 21.13 23.07 15.72
C VAL A 646 21.69 21.93 14.87
N PRO A 647 22.50 22.20 13.83
CA PRO A 647 23.15 21.14 13.06
C PRO A 647 24.13 20.32 13.90
N LYS A 648 24.22 19.00 13.61
CA LYS A 648 25.24 18.11 14.17
C LYS A 648 26.65 18.48 13.70
N SER A 649 27.65 18.06 14.45
CA SER A 649 29.09 18.19 14.10
C SER A 649 29.47 19.61 13.69
N THR A 650 28.87 20.63 14.31
CA THR A 650 28.98 22.03 13.91
C THR A 650 29.53 22.86 15.07
N ALA A 651 30.57 23.66 14.80
CA ALA A 651 31.08 24.65 15.72
C ALA A 651 30.36 26.00 15.50
N PHE A 652 29.92 26.63 16.58
CA PHE A 652 29.25 27.91 16.54
C PHE A 652 29.62 28.78 17.74
N THR A 653 29.31 30.07 17.62
CA THR A 653 29.49 31.04 18.71
C THR A 653 28.15 31.68 19.06
N TYR A 654 28.00 32.09 20.34
CA TYR A 654 26.75 32.65 20.83
C TYR A 654 27.00 33.64 21.97
N LYS A 655 25.96 34.40 22.32
CA LYS A 655 25.85 35.28 23.48
C LYS A 655 24.44 35.31 24.01
N TYR A 656 24.30 35.75 25.25
CA TYR A 656 23.01 36.09 25.80
C TYR A 656 22.73 37.59 25.71
N VAL A 657 21.45 37.92 25.53
CA VAL A 657 20.99 39.31 25.55
C VAL A 657 19.77 39.41 26.46
N LYS A 658 19.62 40.54 27.11
CA LYS A 658 18.42 40.94 27.86
C LYS A 658 17.62 41.91 27.00
N LYS A 659 16.28 41.70 26.92
CA LYS A 659 15.36 42.66 26.31
C LYS A 659 14.32 43.08 27.33
N ASP A 660 14.13 44.39 27.47
CA ASP A 660 13.12 44.98 28.33
C ASP A 660 11.75 45.12 27.63
N GLY A 661 10.72 45.53 28.35
CA GLY A 661 9.37 45.70 27.80
C GLY A 661 9.24 46.81 26.75
N SER A 662 10.27 47.63 26.54
CA SER A 662 10.37 48.67 25.52
C SER A 662 11.15 48.16 24.28
N GLY A 663 11.70 46.93 24.33
CA GLY A 663 12.50 46.35 23.25
C GLY A 663 13.97 46.74 23.27
N ASN A 664 14.44 47.43 24.28
CA ASN A 664 15.87 47.75 24.41
C ASN A 664 16.68 46.48 24.66
N VAL A 665 17.81 46.34 23.94
CA VAL A 665 18.68 45.15 23.97
C VAL A 665 19.94 45.46 24.79
N THR A 666 20.22 44.65 25.78
CA THR A 666 21.47 44.68 26.54
C THR A 666 22.24 43.38 26.29
N TRP A 667 23.44 43.49 25.76
CA TRP A 667 24.34 42.37 25.53
C TRP A 667 25.13 42.01 26.77
N GLU A 668 25.36 40.71 27.04
CA GLU A 668 26.36 40.32 28.02
C GLU A 668 27.74 40.82 27.64
N SER A 669 28.59 41.07 28.62
CA SER A 669 29.97 41.60 28.39
C SER A 669 30.93 40.50 27.91
N GLY A 670 32.16 40.84 27.61
CA GLY A 670 33.23 39.91 27.24
C GLY A 670 33.14 39.36 25.83
N THR A 671 33.91 38.29 25.56
CA THR A 671 33.97 37.61 24.25
C THR A 671 32.76 36.71 24.05
N ASN A 672 32.46 36.42 22.77
CA ASN A 672 31.42 35.41 22.41
C ASN A 672 31.77 34.06 23.04
N ARG A 673 30.76 33.35 23.49
CA ARG A 673 30.87 31.95 23.91
C ARG A 673 30.99 31.06 22.69
N SER A 674 31.59 29.90 22.79
CA SER A 674 31.71 28.92 21.71
C SER A 674 31.22 27.56 22.17
N PHE A 675 30.60 26.87 21.24
CA PHE A 675 30.14 25.49 21.44
C PHE A 675 30.35 24.68 20.16
N THR A 676 30.55 23.36 20.31
CA THR A 676 30.68 22.46 19.17
C THR A 676 29.81 21.23 19.44
N THR A 677 28.83 20.97 18.57
CA THR A 677 28.03 19.75 18.60
C THR A 677 28.84 18.60 17.98
N GLY A 678 28.65 17.40 18.50
CA GLY A 678 29.13 16.16 17.90
C GLY A 678 28.00 15.44 17.12
N SER A 679 28.16 14.13 16.95
CA SER A 679 27.16 13.25 16.30
C SER A 679 26.05 12.78 17.24
N SER A 680 26.20 12.98 18.56
CA SER A 680 25.21 12.62 19.57
C SER A 680 24.03 13.59 19.58
N SER A 681 23.02 13.29 20.38
CA SER A 681 21.91 14.19 20.76
C SER A 681 22.01 14.57 22.24
N GLY A 682 21.33 15.65 22.63
CA GLY A 682 21.18 16.01 24.03
C GLY A 682 22.37 16.73 24.64
N TYR A 683 22.78 17.86 24.06
CA TYR A 683 23.78 18.74 24.64
C TYR A 683 23.14 19.79 25.57
N SER A 684 23.94 20.31 26.51
CA SER A 684 23.52 21.47 27.34
C SER A 684 24.70 22.40 27.63
N THR A 685 24.38 23.67 27.81
CA THR A 685 25.29 24.67 28.37
C THR A 685 24.83 25.04 29.77
N ASN A 686 25.76 25.45 30.63
CA ASN A 686 25.47 25.99 31.95
C ASN A 686 26.27 27.27 32.14
N ASP A 687 25.65 28.36 31.81
CA ASP A 687 26.28 29.67 31.70
C ASP A 687 25.80 30.64 32.82
N THR A 688 26.56 31.69 33.00
CA THR A 688 26.19 32.76 33.94
C THR A 688 26.44 34.10 33.24
N TRP A 689 25.55 35.06 33.45
CA TRP A 689 25.60 36.39 32.82
C TRP A 689 26.93 37.10 33.12
N LYS A 690 27.60 37.53 32.09
CA LYS A 690 28.89 38.24 32.14
C LYS A 690 28.73 39.74 32.21
#